data_6648d1baf2c21036b8659bae13b58d1e
#
_entry.id   6648d1baf2c21036b8659bae13b58d1e
#
_cell.length_a   1.000
_cell.length_b   1.000
_cell.length_c   1.000
_cell.angle_alpha   90.00
_cell.angle_beta   90.00
_cell.angle_gamma   90.00
#
_symmetry.space_group_name_H-M   'P 1'
#
loop_
_entity.id
_entity.type
_entity.pdbx_description
1 polymer ?
#
loop_
_entity_poly.entity_id
_entity_poly.type
_entity_poly.pdbx_seq_one_letter_code
_entity_poly.pdbx_strand_id
1 'polypeptide(L)'
;MANNKTDFWYNDNKYDALTGEAIKLDKSESAMHKAALLRAVSNFVNIVTGESIPVKFNTRDASYTDGKQVVIAGNISDKNFDHTVGLALHEGSHCKLTDFNVLQNLMYQNDYFASVDEDDNITPNKRTQAVMDKYSLDFQSAKWKMESILKDLLNVIEDRRIDMHIFKNAPGYKGYYQAMYDKYFNARVIDKALKTNQKTEINLENYMFHIINITNKNRNLEALPGLKDIWNAIDLKNISRITNTAEALNVAFQVFDIIEANLPAPQSQEQEPECSGNDQSEDNDDCENNSNGNQEDNTDCNGNTDTNSESSDEASEGNCSKNITPGQEPTQELSAKDEHKLQNAIQKQKQFNRGQITKSNLSKNIAKSAESIASEPITEYQSSEFGSIRPLPVTVIERINMNIIESGAFSSAIYKFGDRTGRYESAVNKGLQIGKALGNKLQLRNRETIETSVRQRKGKVDGRALARLGFDDPSVFAKTIITQNPDEDIHITIDASGSMSGERMNQTLTATAAIAQALKMTTNMHLTVSLRSEAGNNPLVVMIYDSSKDTINHIRSTWQYINCGSMTPESLCFGAIAKYLKPNTTIINFSDGMPGTNGNYFGWQAVEHCKREVKKWKQAGHTVLSFFVDGGYSSNEEEPRMPNQFPEMFGKESAKAINVTNIVKLARELNKTWAVKA
;
A
#
# COMPACT_ATOMS: atom_id res chain seq x y z
N MET A 1 -26.29 18.01 8.54
CA MET A 1 -25.40 18.00 7.36
C MET A 1 -23.99 17.74 7.88
N ALA A 2 -23.59 16.45 7.84
CA ALA A 2 -22.21 16.07 8.16
C ALA A 2 -21.40 16.24 6.86
N ASN A 3 -20.55 17.26 6.81
CA ASN A 3 -19.57 17.43 5.75
C ASN A 3 -18.59 16.26 5.81
N ASN A 4 -18.68 15.34 4.88
CA ASN A 4 -17.65 14.35 4.61
C ASN A 4 -16.37 15.07 4.21
N LYS A 5 -15.45 15.24 5.15
CA LYS A 5 -14.13 15.83 4.92
C LYS A 5 -13.16 14.91 4.14
N THR A 6 -13.61 13.71 3.78
CA THR A 6 -12.82 12.69 3.07
C THR A 6 -12.80 12.86 1.55
N ASP A 7 -13.72 13.67 0.98
CA ASP A 7 -13.82 13.86 -0.47
C ASP A 7 -12.64 14.65 -1.10
N PHE A 8 -11.77 15.23 -0.27
CA PHE A 8 -10.62 15.99 -0.75
C PHE A 8 -9.53 15.09 -1.40
N TRP A 9 -9.46 13.82 -1.00
CA TRP A 9 -8.41 12.89 -1.45
C TRP A 9 -8.89 11.87 -2.48
N TYR A 10 -10.18 11.86 -2.81
CA TYR A 10 -10.79 10.86 -3.67
C TYR A 10 -11.68 11.47 -4.75
N ASN A 11 -11.28 11.25 -6.02
CA ASN A 11 -12.14 11.53 -7.17
C ASN A 11 -13.05 10.31 -7.41
N ASP A 12 -14.33 10.44 -7.07
CA ASP A 12 -15.37 9.43 -7.21
C ASP A 12 -15.82 9.30 -8.69
N ASN A 13 -15.04 8.65 -9.53
CA ASN A 13 -15.45 8.24 -10.87
C ASN A 13 -15.78 6.73 -10.93
N LYS A 14 -16.36 6.18 -9.86
CA LYS A 14 -16.68 4.75 -9.76
C LYS A 14 -18.05 4.35 -10.33
N TYR A 15 -18.79 5.30 -10.83
CA TYR A 15 -20.08 5.04 -11.47
C TYR A 15 -20.00 5.43 -12.94
N ASP A 16 -20.48 4.55 -13.82
CA ASP A 16 -20.69 4.90 -15.21
C ASP A 16 -21.65 6.09 -15.27
N ALA A 17 -21.19 7.19 -15.86
CA ALA A 17 -21.94 8.44 -15.94
C ALA A 17 -23.28 8.32 -16.72
N LEU A 18 -23.45 7.23 -17.48
CA LEU A 18 -24.61 6.93 -18.29
C LEU A 18 -25.59 5.95 -17.62
N THR A 19 -25.10 4.98 -16.88
CA THR A 19 -25.92 3.91 -16.31
C THR A 19 -26.10 4.00 -14.79
N GLY A 20 -25.27 4.78 -14.10
CA GLY A 20 -25.25 4.86 -12.64
C GLY A 20 -24.82 3.56 -11.94
N GLU A 21 -24.35 2.57 -12.69
CA GLU A 21 -23.87 1.30 -12.15
C GLU A 21 -22.42 1.40 -11.70
N ALA A 22 -22.09 0.70 -10.61
CA ALA A 22 -20.72 0.62 -10.13
C ALA A 22 -19.84 -0.13 -11.14
N ILE A 23 -18.78 0.50 -11.61
CA ILE A 23 -17.80 -0.11 -12.52
C ILE A 23 -17.14 -1.28 -11.79
N LYS A 24 -17.24 -2.50 -12.35
CA LYS A 24 -16.48 -3.65 -11.82
C LYS A 24 -15.01 -3.48 -12.17
N LEU A 25 -14.21 -3.15 -11.14
CA LEU A 25 -12.75 -3.04 -11.28
C LEU A 25 -12.14 -4.36 -11.76
N ASP A 26 -11.20 -4.27 -12.69
CA ASP A 26 -10.36 -5.42 -13.06
C ASP A 26 -9.51 -5.86 -11.85
N LYS A 27 -8.98 -7.10 -11.89
CA LYS A 27 -8.16 -7.64 -10.79
C LYS A 27 -6.91 -6.80 -10.51
N SER A 28 -6.30 -6.23 -11.53
CA SER A 28 -5.15 -5.34 -11.40
C SER A 28 -5.52 -4.00 -10.77
N GLU A 29 -6.61 -3.38 -11.19
CA GLU A 29 -7.14 -2.14 -10.59
C GLU A 29 -7.52 -2.35 -9.13
N SER A 30 -8.14 -3.49 -8.81
CA SER A 30 -8.47 -3.85 -7.44
C SER A 30 -7.22 -3.99 -6.56
N ALA A 31 -6.13 -4.56 -7.07
CA ALA A 31 -4.87 -4.69 -6.34
C ALA A 31 -4.18 -3.33 -6.13
N MET A 32 -4.16 -2.47 -7.14
CA MET A 32 -3.60 -1.12 -7.05
C MET A 32 -4.37 -0.26 -6.04
N HIS A 33 -5.70 -0.28 -6.11
CA HIS A 33 -6.55 0.44 -5.17
C HIS A 33 -6.32 -0.03 -3.72
N LYS A 34 -6.27 -1.34 -3.51
CA LYS A 34 -5.94 -1.93 -2.20
C LYS A 34 -4.55 -1.55 -1.72
N ALA A 35 -3.56 -1.51 -2.62
CA ALA A 35 -2.20 -1.10 -2.28
C ALA A 35 -2.13 0.39 -1.88
N ALA A 36 -2.87 1.27 -2.56
CA ALA A 36 -2.96 2.69 -2.21
C ALA A 36 -3.58 2.88 -0.82
N LEU A 37 -4.69 2.18 -0.52
CA LEU A 37 -5.32 2.20 0.80
C LEU A 37 -4.39 1.65 1.89
N LEU A 38 -3.69 0.54 1.64
CA LEU A 38 -2.74 -0.05 2.58
C LEU A 38 -1.58 0.91 2.87
N ARG A 39 -1.04 1.57 1.83
CA ARG A 39 0.02 2.56 1.98
C ARG A 39 -0.44 3.76 2.80
N ALA A 40 -1.65 4.27 2.55
CA ALA A 40 -2.23 5.36 3.34
C ALA A 40 -2.37 4.97 4.82
N VAL A 41 -2.91 3.78 5.11
CA VAL A 41 -3.02 3.26 6.48
C VAL A 41 -1.64 3.10 7.13
N SER A 42 -0.67 2.54 6.42
CA SER A 42 0.70 2.38 6.92
C SER A 42 1.35 3.74 7.25
N ASN A 43 1.17 4.74 6.39
CA ASN A 43 1.66 6.09 6.65
C ASN A 43 1.00 6.70 7.89
N PHE A 44 -0.30 6.55 8.10
CA PHE A 44 -0.98 7.02 9.29
C PHE A 44 -0.42 6.34 10.56
N VAL A 45 -0.24 5.02 10.55
CA VAL A 45 0.34 4.28 11.68
C VAL A 45 1.74 4.82 11.98
N ASN A 46 2.61 4.96 10.99
CA ASN A 46 3.98 5.42 11.17
C ASN A 46 4.04 6.87 11.68
N ILE A 47 3.17 7.76 11.18
CA ILE A 47 3.10 9.16 11.65
C ILE A 47 2.65 9.24 13.11
N VAL A 48 1.62 8.49 13.48
CA VAL A 48 1.03 8.54 14.84
C VAL A 48 1.95 7.87 15.86
N THR A 49 2.54 6.74 15.50
CA THR A 49 3.45 6.02 16.40
C THR A 49 4.86 6.64 16.43
N GLY A 50 5.26 7.32 15.34
CA GLY A 50 6.64 7.79 15.16
C GLY A 50 7.64 6.68 14.88
N GLU A 51 7.16 5.47 14.55
CA GLU A 51 7.95 4.28 14.27
C GLU A 51 7.55 3.67 12.94
N SER A 52 8.49 2.97 12.27
CA SER A 52 8.21 2.27 11.02
C SER A 52 7.63 0.88 11.31
N ILE A 53 6.32 0.84 11.58
CA ILE A 53 5.59 -0.39 11.87
C ILE A 53 5.01 -0.94 10.58
N PRO A 54 5.35 -2.18 10.18
CA PRO A 54 4.79 -2.82 8.99
C PRO A 54 3.28 -3.04 9.13
N VAL A 55 2.50 -2.67 8.09
CA VAL A 55 1.07 -2.95 8.00
C VAL A 55 0.82 -3.95 6.88
N LYS A 56 0.11 -5.04 7.17
CA LYS A 56 -0.18 -6.12 6.22
C LYS A 56 -1.67 -6.42 6.14
N PHE A 57 -2.09 -7.01 5.02
CA PHE A 57 -3.44 -7.55 4.89
C PHE A 57 -3.55 -8.97 5.47
N ASN A 58 -4.67 -9.21 6.15
CA ASN A 58 -5.11 -10.56 6.47
C ASN A 58 -6.17 -11.00 5.45
N THR A 59 -6.00 -12.17 4.89
CA THR A 59 -6.99 -12.82 4.02
C THR A 59 -8.08 -13.56 4.81
N ARG A 60 -7.87 -13.72 6.11
CA ARG A 60 -8.85 -14.21 7.09
C ARG A 60 -9.41 -13.01 7.87
N ASP A 61 -10.35 -13.27 8.72
CA ASP A 61 -11.26 -12.28 9.31
C ASP A 61 -10.72 -11.48 10.51
N ALA A 62 -9.39 -11.47 10.73
CA ALA A 62 -8.82 -10.84 11.92
C ALA A 62 -7.97 -9.61 11.59
N SER A 63 -8.18 -8.53 12.37
CA SER A 63 -7.23 -7.44 12.49
C SER A 63 -6.62 -7.52 13.89
N TYR A 64 -5.30 -7.52 13.97
CA TYR A 64 -4.58 -7.71 15.24
C TYR A 64 -3.14 -7.20 15.11
N THR A 65 -2.45 -7.14 16.25
CA THR A 65 -1.00 -6.97 16.27
C THR A 65 -0.33 -8.09 17.05
N ASP A 66 0.91 -8.41 16.65
CA ASP A 66 1.84 -9.28 17.37
C ASP A 66 2.93 -8.49 18.13
N GLY A 67 2.75 -7.18 18.25
CA GLY A 67 3.73 -6.26 18.84
C GLY A 67 4.84 -5.81 17.89
N LYS A 68 4.93 -6.36 16.67
CA LYS A 68 5.95 -6.04 15.66
C LYS A 68 5.36 -5.53 14.35
N GLN A 69 4.15 -5.91 14.03
CA GLN A 69 3.43 -5.54 12.82
C GLN A 69 1.94 -5.39 13.12
N VAL A 70 1.27 -4.60 12.30
CA VAL A 70 -0.18 -4.47 12.31
C VAL A 70 -0.74 -5.29 11.15
N VAL A 71 -1.69 -6.15 11.45
CA VAL A 71 -2.42 -6.94 10.44
C VAL A 71 -3.85 -6.45 10.38
N ILE A 72 -4.32 -6.02 9.22
CA ILE A 72 -5.68 -5.51 9.01
C ILE A 72 -6.49 -6.43 8.10
N ALA A 73 -7.79 -6.53 8.35
CA ALA A 73 -8.68 -7.30 7.49
C ALA A 73 -8.71 -6.73 6.06
N GLY A 74 -8.64 -7.60 5.06
CA GLY A 74 -8.51 -7.22 3.65
C GLY A 74 -9.75 -6.62 3.00
N ASN A 75 -10.84 -6.40 3.76
CA ASN A 75 -12.10 -5.81 3.28
C ASN A 75 -12.09 -4.27 3.25
N ILE A 76 -10.90 -3.65 3.33
CA ILE A 76 -10.76 -2.19 3.25
C ILE A 76 -11.34 -1.66 1.92
N SER A 77 -12.13 -0.60 2.02
CA SER A 77 -12.77 0.12 0.92
C SER A 77 -12.97 1.58 1.34
N ASP A 78 -13.34 2.44 0.40
CA ASP A 78 -13.58 3.86 0.71
C ASP A 78 -14.68 4.06 1.75
N LYS A 79 -15.75 3.24 1.70
CA LYS A 79 -16.87 3.32 2.65
C LYS A 79 -16.46 3.00 4.08
N ASN A 80 -15.45 2.16 4.25
CA ASN A 80 -15.00 1.69 5.57
C ASN A 80 -13.58 2.15 5.91
N PHE A 81 -13.02 3.09 5.16
CA PHE A 81 -11.65 3.55 5.33
C PHE A 81 -11.40 4.14 6.72
N ASP A 82 -12.22 5.10 7.16
CA ASP A 82 -12.01 5.81 8.41
C ASP A 82 -11.95 4.89 9.64
N HIS A 83 -12.88 3.95 9.77
CA HIS A 83 -12.84 3.03 10.90
C HIS A 83 -11.74 1.97 10.76
N THR A 84 -11.31 1.63 9.54
CA THR A 84 -10.17 0.73 9.33
C THR A 84 -8.87 1.43 9.68
N VAL A 85 -8.73 2.72 9.35
CA VAL A 85 -7.61 3.55 9.83
C VAL A 85 -7.63 3.62 11.36
N GLY A 86 -8.79 3.92 11.96
CA GLY A 86 -8.93 3.95 13.42
C GLY A 86 -8.46 2.67 14.09
N LEU A 87 -8.85 1.51 13.52
CA LEU A 87 -8.42 0.20 14.00
C LEU A 87 -6.90 -0.01 13.81
N ALA A 88 -6.36 0.32 12.66
CA ALA A 88 -4.92 0.18 12.41
C ALA A 88 -4.08 1.09 13.31
N LEU A 89 -4.57 2.29 13.61
CA LEU A 89 -3.93 3.20 14.57
C LEU A 89 -3.98 2.65 15.99
N HIS A 90 -5.09 2.05 16.39
CA HIS A 90 -5.26 1.38 17.66
C HIS A 90 -4.26 0.22 17.82
N GLU A 91 -4.21 -0.70 16.86
CA GLU A 91 -3.28 -1.82 16.83
C GLU A 91 -1.80 -1.36 16.76
N GLY A 92 -1.52 -0.34 15.98
CA GLY A 92 -0.19 0.27 15.91
C GLY A 92 0.24 0.90 17.24
N SER A 93 -0.72 1.45 17.99
CA SER A 93 -0.46 2.00 19.33
C SER A 93 -0.10 0.92 20.33
N HIS A 94 -0.69 -0.27 20.22
CA HIS A 94 -0.26 -1.44 21.00
C HIS A 94 1.19 -1.83 20.68
N CYS A 95 1.62 -1.84 19.42
CA CYS A 95 3.02 -2.13 19.07
C CYS A 95 3.99 -1.23 19.83
N LYS A 96 3.65 0.06 19.97
CA LYS A 96 4.51 1.07 20.59
C LYS A 96 4.43 1.11 22.12
N LEU A 97 3.24 0.94 22.67
CA LEU A 97 2.94 1.32 24.06
C LEU A 97 2.71 0.12 24.98
N THR A 98 2.36 -1.06 24.43
CA THR A 98 2.05 -2.25 25.23
C THR A 98 3.28 -3.13 25.39
N ASP A 99 3.58 -3.49 26.63
CA ASP A 99 4.58 -4.49 26.94
C ASP A 99 3.97 -5.89 26.90
N PHE A 100 4.16 -6.58 25.78
CA PHE A 100 3.65 -7.93 25.56
C PHE A 100 4.28 -8.98 26.49
N ASN A 101 5.44 -8.70 27.10
CA ASN A 101 6.03 -9.61 28.08
C ASN A 101 5.16 -9.71 29.35
N VAL A 102 4.50 -8.62 29.74
CA VAL A 102 3.56 -8.65 30.88
C VAL A 102 2.42 -9.63 30.63
N LEU A 103 1.87 -9.64 29.41
CA LEU A 103 0.84 -10.59 28.98
C LEU A 103 1.37 -12.04 28.95
N GLN A 104 2.58 -12.26 28.42
CA GLN A 104 3.22 -13.56 28.41
C GLN A 104 3.49 -14.06 29.82
N ASN A 105 4.01 -13.22 30.70
CA ASN A 105 4.26 -13.58 32.08
C ASN A 105 2.95 -13.92 32.82
N LEU A 106 1.86 -13.17 32.58
CA LEU A 106 0.55 -13.49 33.13
C LEU A 106 0.08 -14.91 32.71
N MET A 107 0.32 -15.31 31.46
CA MET A 107 -0.17 -16.59 30.91
C MET A 107 0.75 -17.79 31.21
N TYR A 108 2.04 -17.57 31.29
CA TYR A 108 3.01 -18.70 31.35
C TYR A 108 3.75 -18.81 32.69
N GLN A 109 3.72 -17.77 33.53
CA GLN A 109 4.40 -17.78 34.81
C GLN A 109 3.40 -17.90 35.98
N ASN A 110 3.88 -18.36 37.14
CA ASN A 110 3.05 -18.50 38.33
C ASN A 110 3.12 -17.26 39.25
N ASP A 111 4.05 -16.34 39.01
CA ASP A 111 4.43 -15.25 39.90
C ASP A 111 3.26 -14.34 40.34
N TYR A 112 2.24 -14.20 39.49
CA TYR A 112 1.03 -13.43 39.82
C TYR A 112 0.01 -14.22 40.64
N PHE A 113 0.12 -15.56 40.73
CA PHE A 113 -0.87 -16.45 41.30
C PHE A 113 -0.37 -17.23 42.54
N ALA A 114 0.93 -17.44 42.60
CA ALA A 114 1.54 -18.23 43.67
C ALA A 114 2.99 -17.82 43.90
N SER A 115 3.55 -18.17 45.01
CA SER A 115 5.00 -18.23 45.25
C SER A 115 5.49 -19.67 45.09
N VAL A 116 6.69 -19.82 44.50
CA VAL A 116 7.37 -21.10 44.34
C VAL A 116 8.57 -21.08 45.29
N ASP A 117 8.73 -22.09 46.13
CA ASP A 117 9.88 -22.23 47.00
C ASP A 117 11.07 -22.91 46.31
N GLU A 118 12.21 -23.07 46.99
CA GLU A 118 13.43 -23.70 46.47
C GLU A 118 13.27 -25.20 46.13
N ASP A 119 12.21 -25.84 46.65
CA ASP A 119 11.85 -27.25 46.41
C ASP A 119 10.73 -27.43 45.37
N ASP A 120 10.46 -26.37 44.55
CA ASP A 120 9.40 -26.31 43.52
C ASP A 120 7.96 -26.50 44.06
N ASN A 121 7.71 -26.28 45.34
CA ASN A 121 6.36 -26.34 45.90
C ASN A 121 5.62 -25.02 45.58
N ILE A 122 4.43 -25.15 45.02
CA ILE A 122 3.57 -24.01 44.63
C ILE A 122 2.67 -23.68 45.81
N THR A 123 2.82 -22.45 46.36
CA THR A 123 1.95 -21.93 47.41
C THR A 123 1.08 -20.83 46.81
N PRO A 124 -0.25 -21.07 46.62
CA PRO A 124 -1.18 -20.07 46.10
C PRO A 124 -1.19 -18.78 46.94
N ASN A 125 -1.22 -17.63 46.27
CA ASN A 125 -1.39 -16.36 46.98
C ASN A 125 -2.85 -16.22 47.49
N LYS A 126 -3.09 -15.23 48.35
CA LYS A 126 -4.40 -15.05 48.99
C LYS A 126 -5.56 -14.92 48.01
N ARG A 127 -5.33 -14.29 46.85
CA ARG A 127 -6.36 -14.09 45.83
C ARG A 127 -6.69 -15.41 45.13
N THR A 128 -5.67 -16.15 44.74
CA THR A 128 -5.82 -17.45 44.10
C THR A 128 -6.49 -18.45 45.07
N GLN A 129 -6.05 -18.48 46.33
CA GLN A 129 -6.67 -19.33 47.35
C GLN A 129 -8.16 -19.01 47.54
N ALA A 130 -8.55 -17.73 47.57
CA ALA A 130 -9.95 -17.34 47.66
C ALA A 130 -10.80 -17.83 46.46
N VAL A 131 -10.23 -17.82 45.26
CA VAL A 131 -10.89 -18.37 44.04
C VAL A 131 -10.99 -19.91 44.15
N MET A 132 -9.93 -20.58 44.56
CA MET A 132 -9.92 -22.05 44.78
C MET A 132 -11.02 -22.45 45.78
N ASP A 133 -11.08 -21.77 46.90
CA ASP A 133 -12.06 -22.07 47.97
C ASP A 133 -13.50 -21.78 47.51
N LYS A 134 -13.73 -20.64 46.84
CA LYS A 134 -15.06 -20.22 46.38
C LYS A 134 -15.65 -21.18 45.32
N TYR A 135 -14.83 -21.66 44.42
CA TYR A 135 -15.26 -22.48 43.26
C TYR A 135 -14.90 -23.96 43.41
N SER A 136 -14.30 -24.36 44.54
CA SER A 136 -13.81 -25.72 44.80
C SER A 136 -12.89 -26.25 43.68
N LEU A 137 -11.95 -25.39 43.19
CA LEU A 137 -11.05 -25.69 42.11
C LEU A 137 -9.65 -26.06 42.62
N ASP A 138 -8.92 -26.85 41.83
CA ASP A 138 -7.49 -27.02 42.00
C ASP A 138 -6.72 -25.75 41.53
N PHE A 139 -5.44 -25.67 41.86
CA PHE A 139 -4.62 -24.49 41.52
C PHE A 139 -4.61 -24.18 40.03
N GLN A 140 -4.45 -25.18 39.16
CA GLN A 140 -4.35 -24.98 37.71
C GLN A 140 -5.69 -24.48 37.13
N SER A 141 -6.80 -25.03 37.56
CA SER A 141 -8.14 -24.62 37.14
C SER A 141 -8.46 -23.21 37.63
N ALA A 142 -8.08 -22.87 38.86
CA ALA A 142 -8.25 -21.52 39.43
C ALA A 142 -7.39 -20.50 38.66
N LYS A 143 -6.12 -20.83 38.40
CA LYS A 143 -5.20 -20.03 37.62
C LYS A 143 -5.76 -19.78 36.22
N TRP A 144 -6.16 -20.79 35.50
CA TRP A 144 -6.70 -20.67 34.13
C TRP A 144 -7.96 -19.77 34.10
N LYS A 145 -8.87 -19.93 35.06
CA LYS A 145 -10.04 -19.08 35.20
C LYS A 145 -9.65 -17.61 35.42
N MET A 146 -8.72 -17.36 36.32
CA MET A 146 -8.22 -16.00 36.61
C MET A 146 -7.52 -15.39 35.43
N GLU A 147 -6.64 -16.12 34.74
CA GLU A 147 -5.92 -15.69 33.55
C GLU A 147 -6.88 -15.22 32.45
N SER A 148 -7.91 -16.02 32.18
CA SER A 148 -8.91 -15.68 31.15
C SER A 148 -9.61 -14.35 31.42
N ILE A 149 -10.04 -14.13 32.68
CA ILE A 149 -10.74 -12.91 33.08
C ILE A 149 -9.78 -11.72 33.10
N LEU A 150 -8.58 -11.89 33.66
CA LEU A 150 -7.58 -10.83 33.78
C LEU A 150 -7.07 -10.39 32.40
N LYS A 151 -6.93 -11.31 31.45
CA LYS A 151 -6.58 -10.98 30.07
C LYS A 151 -7.62 -10.06 29.42
N ASP A 152 -8.91 -10.40 29.56
CA ASP A 152 -9.99 -9.59 29.00
C ASP A 152 -10.08 -8.21 29.70
N LEU A 153 -9.90 -8.14 31.02
CA LEU A 153 -9.87 -6.89 31.78
C LEU A 153 -8.65 -6.03 31.42
N LEU A 154 -7.47 -6.64 31.35
CA LEU A 154 -6.24 -5.94 30.97
C LEU A 154 -6.39 -5.32 29.58
N ASN A 155 -6.94 -6.05 28.62
CA ASN A 155 -7.18 -5.53 27.27
C ASN A 155 -8.05 -4.25 27.34
N VAL A 156 -9.18 -4.28 28.03
CA VAL A 156 -10.06 -3.12 28.13
C VAL A 156 -9.36 -1.91 28.77
N ILE A 157 -8.57 -2.13 29.82
CA ILE A 157 -7.87 -1.04 30.53
C ILE A 157 -6.70 -0.50 29.68
N GLU A 158 -5.95 -1.39 29.05
CA GLU A 158 -4.82 -1.04 28.17
C GLU A 158 -5.29 -0.23 26.97
N ASP A 159 -6.38 -0.64 26.31
CA ASP A 159 -7.02 0.11 25.23
C ASP A 159 -7.32 1.56 25.64
N ARG A 160 -7.88 1.76 26.84
CA ARG A 160 -8.19 3.12 27.34
C ARG A 160 -6.92 3.93 27.59
N ARG A 161 -5.86 3.29 28.08
CA ARG A 161 -4.55 3.91 28.32
C ARG A 161 -3.90 4.36 27.01
N ILE A 162 -3.79 3.46 26.04
CA ILE A 162 -3.15 3.76 24.74
C ILE A 162 -3.94 4.79 23.95
N ASP A 163 -5.26 4.68 23.89
CA ASP A 163 -6.12 5.61 23.17
C ASP A 163 -6.01 7.03 23.76
N MET A 164 -5.99 7.15 25.09
CA MET A 164 -5.80 8.45 25.75
C MET A 164 -4.43 9.05 25.42
N HIS A 165 -3.39 8.23 25.36
CA HIS A 165 -2.05 8.67 24.96
C HIS A 165 -2.08 9.28 23.57
N ILE A 166 -2.73 8.61 22.60
CA ILE A 166 -2.85 9.11 21.23
C ILE A 166 -3.72 10.37 21.16
N PHE A 167 -4.85 10.42 21.89
CA PHE A 167 -5.72 11.60 21.90
C PHE A 167 -5.02 12.85 22.43
N LYS A 168 -4.06 12.67 23.32
CA LYS A 168 -3.24 13.75 23.87
C LYS A 168 -2.11 14.18 22.92
N ASN A 169 -1.42 13.22 22.30
CA ASN A 169 -0.22 13.47 21.52
C ASN A 169 -0.51 13.69 20.01
N ALA A 170 -1.58 13.12 19.49
CA ALA A 170 -1.98 13.21 18.09
C ALA A 170 -3.48 13.49 17.92
N PRO A 171 -4.00 14.63 18.43
CA PRO A 171 -5.43 14.92 18.47
C PRO A 171 -6.11 15.00 17.11
N GLY A 172 -5.34 15.27 16.04
CA GLY A 172 -5.85 15.30 14.65
C GLY A 172 -6.41 13.98 14.16
N TYR A 173 -6.00 12.86 14.74
CA TYR A 173 -6.45 11.52 14.35
C TYR A 173 -7.66 11.00 15.15
N LYS A 174 -8.15 11.78 16.11
CA LYS A 174 -9.28 11.41 16.97
C LYS A 174 -10.54 11.05 16.19
N GLY A 175 -10.75 11.66 15.00
CA GLY A 175 -11.89 11.35 14.14
C GLY A 175 -11.94 9.89 13.65
N TYR A 176 -10.79 9.31 13.34
CA TYR A 176 -10.70 7.90 12.94
C TYR A 176 -11.01 6.94 14.08
N TYR A 177 -10.53 7.24 15.30
CA TYR A 177 -10.90 6.49 16.50
C TYR A 177 -12.40 6.61 16.79
N GLN A 178 -12.99 7.80 16.61
CA GLN A 178 -14.44 7.98 16.79
C GLN A 178 -15.23 7.11 15.80
N ALA A 179 -14.83 7.06 14.52
CA ALA A 179 -15.47 6.20 13.52
C ALA A 179 -15.37 4.71 13.88
N MET A 180 -14.24 4.28 14.44
CA MET A 180 -14.04 2.93 14.97
C MET A 180 -14.98 2.66 16.17
N TYR A 181 -15.02 3.56 17.15
CA TYR A 181 -15.88 3.40 18.32
C TYR A 181 -17.37 3.41 17.96
N ASP A 182 -17.79 4.26 17.03
CA ASP A 182 -19.19 4.32 16.57
C ASP A 182 -19.63 3.00 15.89
N LYS A 183 -18.71 2.35 15.21
CA LYS A 183 -19.00 1.05 14.59
C LYS A 183 -19.11 -0.09 15.59
N TYR A 184 -18.25 -0.15 16.61
CA TYR A 184 -18.13 -1.32 17.49
C TYR A 184 -18.79 -1.14 18.85
N PHE A 185 -18.84 0.09 19.40
CA PHE A 185 -19.26 0.35 20.79
C PHE A 185 -20.47 1.26 20.93
N ASN A 186 -20.72 2.16 19.97
CA ASN A 186 -21.79 3.16 20.07
C ASN A 186 -23.03 2.78 19.22
N ALA A 187 -23.28 1.49 19.03
CA ALA A 187 -24.48 1.04 18.30
C ALA A 187 -25.76 1.40 19.10
N ARG A 188 -26.80 1.89 18.40
CA ARG A 188 -28.09 2.29 19.02
C ARG A 188 -28.70 1.21 19.90
N VAL A 189 -28.50 -0.07 19.56
CA VAL A 189 -28.99 -1.20 20.34
C VAL A 189 -28.28 -1.36 21.68
N ILE A 190 -26.97 -1.05 21.74
CA ILE A 190 -26.18 -1.03 22.97
C ILE A 190 -26.64 0.13 23.85
N ASP A 191 -26.81 1.32 23.28
CA ASP A 191 -27.35 2.49 24.00
C ASP A 191 -28.72 2.20 24.60
N LYS A 192 -29.58 1.50 23.87
CA LYS A 192 -30.91 1.09 24.36
C LYS A 192 -30.78 0.09 25.50
N ALA A 193 -29.92 -0.93 25.36
CA ALA A 193 -29.69 -1.94 26.39
C ALA A 193 -29.16 -1.34 27.72
N LEU A 194 -28.23 -0.38 27.61
CA LEU A 194 -27.69 0.32 28.79
C LEU A 194 -28.75 1.20 29.48
N LYS A 195 -29.68 1.82 28.73
CA LYS A 195 -30.76 2.65 29.28
C LYS A 195 -31.90 1.85 29.89
N THR A 196 -32.20 0.67 29.37
CA THR A 196 -33.35 -0.16 29.78
C THR A 196 -33.03 -1.16 30.87
N ASN A 197 -31.89 -0.99 31.57
CA ASN A 197 -31.45 -1.90 32.64
C ASN A 197 -31.42 -3.38 32.24
N GLN A 198 -31.07 -3.65 31.00
CA GLN A 198 -30.79 -5.01 30.55
C GLN A 198 -29.42 -5.47 31.03
N LYS A 199 -29.20 -6.76 31.12
CA LYS A 199 -27.95 -7.31 31.63
C LYS A 199 -27.67 -6.97 33.09
N THR A 200 -28.72 -7.02 33.94
CA THR A 200 -28.67 -6.77 35.37
C THR A 200 -28.50 -8.04 36.21
N GLU A 201 -28.54 -9.22 35.62
CA GLU A 201 -28.22 -10.46 36.33
C GLU A 201 -26.76 -10.49 36.77
N ILE A 202 -26.53 -10.90 38.03
CA ILE A 202 -25.18 -10.95 38.61
C ILE A 202 -24.41 -12.15 38.04
N ASN A 203 -23.76 -11.97 36.93
CA ASN A 203 -22.85 -12.95 36.28
C ASN A 203 -21.68 -12.26 35.61
N LEU A 204 -20.62 -13.00 35.36
CA LEU A 204 -19.38 -12.48 34.76
C LEU A 204 -19.63 -11.82 33.40
N GLU A 205 -20.48 -12.40 32.56
CA GLU A 205 -20.75 -11.89 31.20
C GLU A 205 -21.35 -10.49 31.24
N ASN A 206 -22.26 -10.23 32.16
CA ASN A 206 -22.91 -8.93 32.34
C ASN A 206 -21.94 -7.90 32.93
N TYR A 207 -21.05 -8.29 33.86
CA TYR A 207 -19.96 -7.40 34.34
C TYR A 207 -19.07 -7.01 33.13
N MET A 208 -18.62 -7.94 32.33
CA MET A 208 -17.79 -7.65 31.17
C MET A 208 -18.52 -6.75 30.15
N PHE A 209 -19.82 -6.97 29.93
CA PHE A 209 -20.61 -6.09 29.07
C PHE A 209 -20.61 -4.64 29.56
N HIS A 210 -20.83 -4.40 30.85
CA HIS A 210 -20.82 -3.05 31.44
C HIS A 210 -19.40 -2.43 31.44
N ILE A 211 -18.36 -3.21 31.70
CA ILE A 211 -16.96 -2.75 31.69
C ILE A 211 -16.50 -2.37 30.29
N ILE A 212 -16.78 -3.19 29.28
CA ILE A 212 -16.46 -2.88 27.89
C ILE A 212 -17.14 -1.58 27.44
N ASN A 213 -18.38 -1.36 27.86
CA ASN A 213 -19.18 -0.18 27.51
C ASN A 213 -19.06 0.97 28.53
N ILE A 214 -18.08 0.94 29.43
CA ILE A 214 -17.93 1.91 30.54
C ILE A 214 -17.72 3.35 30.05
N THR A 215 -17.21 3.54 28.82
CA THR A 215 -17.03 4.85 28.18
C THR A 215 -18.30 5.38 27.54
N ASN A 216 -19.34 4.55 27.35
CA ASN A 216 -20.59 4.96 26.75
C ASN A 216 -21.30 6.00 27.60
N LYS A 217 -21.90 7.02 26.96
CA LYS A 217 -22.62 8.09 27.64
C LYS A 217 -23.82 7.58 28.43
N ASN A 218 -24.42 6.47 28.00
CA ASN A 218 -25.61 5.85 28.57
C ASN A 218 -25.29 4.74 29.60
N ARG A 219 -24.02 4.63 30.04
CA ARG A 219 -23.61 3.65 31.04
C ARG A 219 -24.45 3.74 32.30
N ASN A 220 -24.86 2.62 32.85
CA ASN A 220 -25.53 2.53 34.14
C ASN A 220 -24.59 1.89 35.18
N LEU A 221 -24.12 2.68 36.11
CA LEU A 221 -23.20 2.24 37.19
C LEU A 221 -23.93 1.57 38.37
N GLU A 222 -25.27 1.54 38.31
CA GLU A 222 -26.10 0.90 39.34
C GLU A 222 -26.71 -0.42 38.84
N ALA A 223 -26.41 -0.80 37.61
CA ALA A 223 -26.96 -2.03 36.99
C ALA A 223 -26.48 -3.30 37.73
N LEU A 224 -25.28 -3.32 38.25
CA LEU A 224 -24.71 -4.42 39.01
C LEU A 224 -23.97 -3.91 40.24
N PRO A 225 -23.94 -4.69 41.35
CA PRO A 225 -23.18 -4.34 42.56
C PRO A 225 -21.70 -4.12 42.24
N GLY A 226 -21.05 -3.14 42.81
CA GLY A 226 -19.62 -2.86 42.63
C GLY A 226 -19.23 -2.14 41.34
N LEU A 227 -20.14 -1.88 40.37
CA LEU A 227 -19.82 -1.15 39.15
C LEU A 227 -19.32 0.28 39.40
N LYS A 228 -19.81 0.96 40.46
CA LYS A 228 -19.28 2.27 40.88
C LYS A 228 -17.84 2.17 41.37
N ASP A 229 -17.51 1.11 42.07
CA ASP A 229 -16.17 0.87 42.59
C ASP A 229 -15.21 0.52 41.44
N ILE A 230 -15.67 -0.27 40.44
CA ILE A 230 -14.94 -0.54 39.19
C ILE A 230 -14.70 0.77 38.44
N TRP A 231 -15.70 1.62 38.27
CA TRP A 231 -15.56 2.94 37.66
C TRP A 231 -14.50 3.80 38.36
N ASN A 232 -14.49 3.80 39.68
CA ASN A 232 -13.52 4.55 40.49
C ASN A 232 -12.12 3.91 40.39
N ALA A 233 -12.01 2.59 40.35
CA ALA A 233 -10.74 1.88 40.19
C ALA A 233 -10.09 2.16 38.84
N ILE A 234 -10.87 2.13 37.75
CA ILE A 234 -10.38 2.43 36.39
C ILE A 234 -10.02 3.91 36.28
N ASP A 235 -10.84 4.83 36.87
CA ASP A 235 -10.65 6.27 36.84
C ASP A 235 -10.29 6.85 35.47
N LEU A 236 -11.24 6.74 34.55
CA LEU A 236 -11.06 7.17 33.15
C LEU A 236 -10.66 8.63 32.99
N LYS A 237 -11.00 9.50 33.95
CA LYS A 237 -10.61 10.92 33.93
C LYS A 237 -9.10 11.10 34.11
N ASN A 238 -8.49 10.24 34.91
CA ASN A 238 -7.06 10.23 35.21
C ASN A 238 -6.34 8.99 34.63
N ILE A 239 -6.86 8.40 33.57
CA ILE A 239 -6.29 7.17 32.98
C ILE A 239 -4.82 7.36 32.57
N SER A 240 -4.38 8.59 32.32
CA SER A 240 -2.99 8.94 32.03
C SER A 240 -2.02 8.73 33.21
N ARG A 241 -2.54 8.43 34.45
CA ARG A 241 -1.70 7.99 35.56
C ARG A 241 -1.08 6.63 35.33
N ILE A 242 -1.74 5.80 34.55
CA ILE A 242 -1.25 4.47 34.15
C ILE A 242 -0.20 4.70 33.07
N THR A 243 1.08 4.52 33.42
CA THR A 243 2.20 4.83 32.53
C THR A 243 2.65 3.64 31.68
N ASN A 244 2.42 2.42 32.18
CA ASN A 244 2.88 1.18 31.54
C ASN A 244 1.86 0.04 31.70
N THR A 245 2.07 -1.04 30.98
CA THR A 245 1.18 -2.23 30.94
C THR A 245 1.11 -2.95 32.32
N ALA A 246 2.19 -2.94 33.11
CA ALA A 246 2.18 -3.57 34.43
C ALA A 246 1.25 -2.81 35.42
N GLU A 247 1.21 -1.47 35.34
CA GLU A 247 0.25 -0.69 36.10
C GLU A 247 -1.19 -0.92 35.64
N ALA A 248 -1.41 -1.10 34.34
CA ALA A 248 -2.71 -1.50 33.79
C ALA A 248 -3.16 -2.87 34.33
N LEU A 249 -2.24 -3.83 34.42
CA LEU A 249 -2.49 -5.14 35.02
C LEU A 249 -2.85 -5.04 36.51
N ASN A 250 -2.21 -4.16 37.27
CA ASN A 250 -2.57 -3.91 38.68
C ASN A 250 -4.01 -3.38 38.80
N VAL A 251 -4.44 -2.50 37.90
CA VAL A 251 -5.84 -2.04 37.88
C VAL A 251 -6.77 -3.18 37.48
N ALA A 252 -6.39 -4.04 36.54
CA ALA A 252 -7.15 -5.23 36.15
C ALA A 252 -7.35 -6.18 37.36
N PHE A 253 -6.33 -6.39 38.18
CA PHE A 253 -6.46 -7.15 39.44
C PHE A 253 -7.43 -6.50 40.42
N GLN A 254 -7.42 -5.18 40.57
CA GLN A 254 -8.38 -4.47 41.47
C GLN A 254 -9.82 -4.66 40.94
N VAL A 255 -10.03 -4.53 39.63
CA VAL A 255 -11.35 -4.74 39.02
C VAL A 255 -11.79 -6.21 39.17
N PHE A 256 -10.88 -7.15 38.99
CA PHE A 256 -11.13 -8.58 39.22
C PHE A 256 -11.59 -8.86 40.67
N ASP A 257 -10.89 -8.31 41.66
CA ASP A 257 -11.24 -8.47 43.08
C ASP A 257 -12.64 -7.96 43.38
N ILE A 258 -13.04 -6.82 42.80
CA ILE A 258 -14.38 -6.26 42.94
C ILE A 258 -15.44 -7.17 42.31
N ILE A 259 -15.18 -7.68 41.11
CA ILE A 259 -16.08 -8.62 40.40
C ILE A 259 -16.25 -9.89 41.27
N GLU A 260 -15.14 -10.50 41.67
CA GLU A 260 -15.17 -11.75 42.44
C GLU A 260 -15.85 -11.59 43.80
N ALA A 261 -15.72 -10.44 44.47
CA ALA A 261 -16.42 -10.16 45.73
C ALA A 261 -17.95 -10.09 45.55
N ASN A 262 -18.44 -9.73 44.37
CA ASN A 262 -19.87 -9.56 44.10
C ASN A 262 -20.51 -10.74 43.34
N LEU A 263 -19.71 -11.65 42.75
CA LEU A 263 -20.24 -12.84 42.09
C LEU A 263 -20.71 -13.86 43.13
N PRO A 264 -21.90 -14.51 42.98
CA PRO A 264 -22.35 -15.57 43.86
C PRO A 264 -21.43 -16.79 43.76
N ALA A 265 -21.27 -17.51 44.86
CA ALA A 265 -20.64 -18.84 44.82
C ALA A 265 -21.51 -19.79 43.99
N PRO A 266 -20.93 -20.72 43.23
CA PRO A 266 -21.70 -21.72 42.49
C PRO A 266 -22.54 -22.52 43.49
N GLN A 267 -23.86 -22.60 43.21
CA GLN A 267 -24.72 -23.51 43.97
C GLN A 267 -24.34 -24.93 43.53
N SER A 268 -24.06 -25.80 44.47
CA SER A 268 -23.85 -27.24 44.23
C SER A 268 -25.15 -27.80 43.64
N GLN A 269 -25.18 -27.94 42.32
CA GLN A 269 -26.19 -28.75 41.65
C GLN A 269 -25.83 -30.23 41.90
N GLU A 270 -26.74 -30.95 42.48
CA GLU A 270 -26.68 -32.43 42.53
C GLU A 270 -26.61 -32.92 41.09
N GLN A 271 -25.59 -33.74 40.84
CA GLN A 271 -25.30 -34.32 39.53
C GLN A 271 -26.41 -35.26 39.10
N GLU A 272 -27.22 -34.92 38.11
CA GLU A 272 -27.86 -35.93 37.28
C GLU A 272 -26.81 -36.50 36.31
N PRO A 273 -26.82 -37.82 36.04
CA PRO A 273 -25.77 -38.45 35.25
C PRO A 273 -25.88 -38.07 33.77
N GLU A 274 -24.94 -37.30 33.28
CA GLU A 274 -24.78 -37.04 31.86
C GLU A 274 -24.34 -38.26 31.07
N CYS A 275 -25.08 -38.56 30.04
CA CYS A 275 -24.71 -39.48 28.97
C CYS A 275 -23.51 -38.95 28.21
N SER A 276 -22.44 -39.75 28.19
CA SER A 276 -21.22 -39.54 27.45
C SER A 276 -21.47 -39.42 25.95
N GLY A 277 -21.23 -38.21 25.41
CA GLY A 277 -20.99 -37.98 23.99
C GLY A 277 -19.53 -37.69 23.76
N ASN A 278 -18.92 -38.65 23.11
CA ASN A 278 -17.50 -38.65 22.73
C ASN A 278 -17.30 -37.71 21.53
N ASP A 279 -16.62 -36.61 21.68
CA ASP A 279 -16.07 -35.85 20.54
C ASP A 279 -14.54 -35.78 20.68
N GLN A 280 -13.91 -36.71 19.96
CA GLN A 280 -12.48 -36.67 19.66
C GLN A 280 -12.24 -35.63 18.56
N SER A 281 -11.50 -34.59 18.87
CA SER A 281 -10.81 -33.80 17.88
C SER A 281 -9.42 -34.36 17.66
N GLU A 282 -9.23 -35.00 16.53
CA GLU A 282 -7.90 -35.37 16.03
C GLU A 282 -7.35 -34.27 15.15
N ASP A 283 -6.21 -33.73 15.58
CA ASP A 283 -5.25 -33.07 14.70
C ASP A 283 -4.67 -34.12 13.75
N ASN A 284 -4.64 -33.85 12.46
CA ASN A 284 -3.71 -34.48 11.55
C ASN A 284 -3.28 -33.51 10.44
N ASP A 285 -1.98 -33.25 10.46
CA ASP A 285 -1.17 -32.72 9.39
C ASP A 285 -1.07 -33.70 8.21
N ASP A 286 -0.87 -33.12 7.03
CA ASP A 286 -0.24 -33.64 5.82
C ASP A 286 -0.72 -34.96 5.20
N CYS A 287 -1.18 -34.83 3.95
CA CYS A 287 -0.56 -35.53 2.82
C CYS A 287 -1.17 -35.10 1.47
N GLU A 288 -0.30 -34.71 0.57
CA GLU A 288 -0.54 -34.63 -0.87
C GLU A 288 -1.02 -35.99 -1.42
N ASN A 289 -2.00 -35.99 -2.30
CA ASN A 289 -1.85 -36.74 -3.54
C ASN A 289 -2.87 -36.38 -4.62
N ASN A 290 -2.37 -36.35 -5.78
CA ASN A 290 -2.82 -36.17 -7.14
C ASN A 290 -3.83 -37.27 -7.55
N SER A 291 -4.92 -36.90 -8.25
CA SER A 291 -5.23 -37.50 -9.56
C SER A 291 -6.60 -37.10 -10.14
N ASN A 292 -6.56 -36.79 -11.39
CA ASN A 292 -7.51 -36.72 -12.49
C ASN A 292 -8.88 -37.44 -12.32
N GLY A 293 -9.91 -36.78 -12.89
CA GLY A 293 -11.10 -37.46 -13.35
C GLY A 293 -12.26 -36.52 -13.66
N ASN A 294 -12.47 -36.28 -14.96
CA ASN A 294 -13.68 -35.70 -15.57
C ASN A 294 -14.94 -36.43 -15.11
N GLN A 295 -16.02 -35.67 -14.88
CA GLN A 295 -17.29 -35.90 -15.61
C GLN A 295 -18.33 -34.81 -15.26
N GLU A 296 -18.96 -34.34 -16.33
CA GLU A 296 -20.16 -33.52 -16.35
C GLU A 296 -21.31 -34.27 -15.69
N ASP A 297 -22.19 -33.57 -14.96
CA ASP A 297 -23.61 -33.67 -15.18
C ASP A 297 -24.39 -32.49 -14.54
N ASN A 298 -25.33 -31.99 -15.34
CA ASN A 298 -26.34 -31.00 -15.02
C ASN A 298 -27.35 -31.57 -14.01
N THR A 299 -27.75 -30.75 -13.04
CA THR A 299 -29.17 -30.64 -12.69
C THR A 299 -29.45 -29.33 -11.95
N ASP A 300 -30.39 -28.58 -12.50
CA ASP A 300 -31.08 -27.46 -11.88
C ASP A 300 -31.73 -27.82 -10.54
N CYS A 301 -31.66 -26.93 -9.56
CA CYS A 301 -32.75 -26.60 -8.64
C CYS A 301 -32.50 -25.31 -7.87
N ASN A 302 -33.16 -24.29 -8.34
CA ASN A 302 -34.02 -23.32 -7.67
C ASN A 302 -33.71 -22.85 -6.24
N GLY A 303 -33.35 -21.56 -6.13
CA GLY A 303 -34.04 -20.59 -5.29
C GLY A 303 -33.69 -20.53 -3.82
N ASN A 304 -32.85 -19.57 -3.44
CA ASN A 304 -33.27 -18.62 -2.41
C ASN A 304 -32.43 -17.35 -2.47
N THR A 305 -33.07 -16.27 -2.83
CA THR A 305 -32.58 -14.90 -2.78
C THR A 305 -32.63 -14.42 -1.34
N ASP A 306 -31.46 -14.29 -0.71
CA ASP A 306 -31.31 -13.42 0.44
C ASP A 306 -30.87 -12.02 -0.02
N THR A 307 -31.89 -11.20 -0.22
CA THR A 307 -31.76 -9.76 -0.40
C THR A 307 -31.36 -9.12 0.95
N ASN A 308 -30.11 -8.75 1.09
CA ASN A 308 -29.67 -7.82 2.11
C ASN A 308 -30.13 -6.41 1.72
N SER A 309 -31.31 -6.03 2.17
CA SER A 309 -31.79 -4.65 2.12
C SER A 309 -31.21 -3.88 3.31
N GLU A 310 -30.16 -3.12 3.09
CA GLU A 310 -29.80 -2.01 3.97
C GLU A 310 -30.87 -0.91 3.78
N SER A 311 -31.80 -0.82 4.72
CA SER A 311 -32.74 0.30 4.79
C SER A 311 -32.04 1.53 5.35
N SER A 312 -31.89 2.53 4.50
CA SER A 312 -31.63 3.91 4.89
C SER A 312 -32.89 4.46 5.58
N ASP A 313 -32.85 4.62 6.89
CA ASP A 313 -33.86 5.36 7.63
C ASP A 313 -33.56 6.86 7.59
N GLU A 314 -34.22 7.56 6.67
CA GLU A 314 -34.34 9.02 6.75
C GLU A 314 -35.23 9.39 7.94
N ALA A 315 -34.75 10.35 8.74
CA ALA A 315 -35.43 10.91 9.88
C ALA A 315 -36.67 11.71 9.45
N SER A 316 -37.86 11.27 9.86
CA SER A 316 -39.01 12.14 9.96
C SER A 316 -39.20 12.58 11.41
N GLU A 317 -38.97 13.86 11.67
CA GLU A 317 -39.35 14.53 12.90
C GLU A 317 -40.87 14.61 13.00
N GLY A 318 -41.43 13.77 13.81
CA GLY A 318 -42.82 13.83 14.25
C GLY A 318 -42.96 14.31 15.67
N ASN A 319 -43.30 15.55 15.83
CA ASN A 319 -43.61 16.22 17.10
C ASN A 319 -44.87 15.62 17.71
N CYS A 320 -44.74 14.94 18.85
CA CYS A 320 -45.89 14.56 19.68
C CYS A 320 -45.54 14.84 21.15
N SER A 321 -45.98 16.02 21.63
CA SER A 321 -46.08 16.31 23.04
C SER A 321 -47.12 15.41 23.71
N LYS A 322 -46.70 14.52 24.60
CA LYS A 322 -47.58 13.89 25.58
C LYS A 322 -47.02 14.10 26.95
N ASN A 323 -47.87 14.75 27.77
CA ASN A 323 -47.69 14.94 29.19
C ASN A 323 -47.41 13.61 29.88
N ILE A 324 -46.28 13.57 30.62
CA ILE A 324 -45.92 12.42 31.46
C ILE A 324 -46.07 12.86 32.93
N THR A 325 -47.03 12.20 33.59
CA THR A 325 -47.21 12.20 35.05
C THR A 325 -46.04 11.41 35.66
N PRO A 326 -45.43 11.88 36.79
CA PRO A 326 -44.32 11.15 37.39
C PRO A 326 -44.82 9.98 38.23
N GLY A 327 -44.38 8.77 37.89
CA GLY A 327 -44.58 7.59 38.72
C GLY A 327 -45.01 6.35 37.94
N GLN A 328 -44.08 5.73 37.24
CA GLN A 328 -43.97 4.30 36.96
C GLN A 328 -42.85 4.10 35.88
N GLU A 329 -41.77 3.45 36.26
CA GLU A 329 -40.74 3.02 35.32
C GLU A 329 -41.33 1.90 34.42
N PRO A 330 -41.35 2.05 33.09
CA PRO A 330 -41.71 0.94 32.25
C PRO A 330 -40.45 0.10 31.98
N THR A 331 -40.39 -1.07 32.52
CA THR A 331 -39.57 -2.19 31.98
C THR A 331 -40.07 -2.50 30.58
N GLN A 332 -39.60 -1.78 29.58
CA GLN A 332 -39.82 -2.14 28.18
C GLN A 332 -38.86 -3.29 27.86
N GLU A 333 -39.38 -4.50 27.82
CA GLU A 333 -38.68 -5.65 27.21
C GLU A 333 -38.32 -5.30 25.77
N LEU A 334 -37.09 -5.63 25.38
CA LEU A 334 -36.66 -5.49 24.01
C LEU A 334 -37.51 -6.42 23.11
N SER A 335 -37.86 -5.96 21.91
CA SER A 335 -38.48 -6.87 20.94
C SER A 335 -37.45 -7.97 20.58
N ALA A 336 -37.94 -9.17 20.25
CA ALA A 336 -37.07 -10.30 19.84
C ALA A 336 -36.06 -9.92 18.73
N LYS A 337 -36.44 -8.97 17.84
CA LYS A 337 -35.59 -8.42 16.79
C LYS A 337 -34.48 -7.53 17.35
N ASP A 338 -34.75 -6.75 18.38
CA ASP A 338 -33.75 -5.90 19.03
C ASP A 338 -32.81 -6.74 19.90
N GLU A 339 -33.30 -7.82 20.48
CA GLU A 339 -32.49 -8.77 21.26
C GLU A 339 -31.48 -9.51 20.38
N HIS A 340 -31.89 -9.97 19.21
CA HIS A 340 -30.97 -10.56 18.22
C HIS A 340 -29.93 -9.52 17.74
N LYS A 341 -30.32 -8.26 17.52
CA LYS A 341 -29.37 -7.19 17.18
C LYS A 341 -28.39 -6.90 18.32
N LEU A 342 -28.84 -6.95 19.56
CA LEU A 342 -28.00 -6.77 20.76
C LEU A 342 -26.98 -7.89 20.87
N GLN A 343 -27.37 -9.14 20.69
CA GLN A 343 -26.46 -10.30 20.70
C GLN A 343 -25.39 -10.16 19.62
N ASN A 344 -25.78 -9.77 18.39
CA ASN A 344 -24.84 -9.51 17.31
C ASN A 344 -23.87 -8.34 17.64
N ALA A 345 -24.35 -7.30 18.30
CA ALA A 345 -23.49 -6.18 18.69
C ALA A 345 -22.50 -6.58 19.79
N ILE A 346 -22.95 -7.34 20.79
CA ILE A 346 -22.08 -7.90 21.85
C ILE A 346 -21.04 -8.85 21.24
N GLN A 347 -21.43 -9.68 20.28
CA GLN A 347 -20.51 -10.58 19.60
C GLN A 347 -19.43 -9.78 18.82
N LYS A 348 -19.79 -8.68 18.16
CA LYS A 348 -18.84 -7.79 17.49
C LYS A 348 -17.86 -7.15 18.50
N GLN A 349 -18.31 -6.75 19.67
CA GLN A 349 -17.43 -6.24 20.73
C GLN A 349 -16.47 -7.31 21.26
N LYS A 350 -16.97 -8.53 21.48
CA LYS A 350 -16.12 -9.68 21.87
C LYS A 350 -15.08 -10.00 20.78
N GLN A 351 -15.48 -9.92 19.50
CA GLN A 351 -14.57 -10.12 18.37
C GLN A 351 -13.51 -9.00 18.29
N PHE A 352 -13.87 -7.76 18.50
CA PHE A 352 -12.94 -6.63 18.57
C PHE A 352 -11.89 -6.86 19.66
N ASN A 353 -12.30 -7.15 20.90
CA ASN A 353 -11.38 -7.40 22.01
C ASN A 353 -10.46 -8.62 21.78
N ARG A 354 -10.85 -9.56 20.93
CA ARG A 354 -10.04 -10.73 20.55
C ARG A 354 -9.23 -10.53 19.26
N GLY A 355 -9.27 -9.33 18.66
CA GLY A 355 -8.65 -9.03 17.39
C GLY A 355 -9.32 -9.68 16.17
N GLN A 356 -10.53 -10.26 16.30
CA GLN A 356 -11.25 -10.94 15.24
C GLN A 356 -12.33 -10.02 14.66
N ILE A 357 -12.13 -9.46 13.48
CA ILE A 357 -13.08 -8.53 12.88
C ILE A 357 -13.44 -8.94 11.46
N THR A 358 -14.70 -9.28 11.24
CA THR A 358 -15.44 -9.49 9.99
C THR A 358 -14.78 -10.25 8.82
N LYS A 359 -15.55 -11.15 8.20
CA LYS A 359 -15.14 -11.96 7.05
C LYS A 359 -14.62 -11.14 5.89
N SER A 360 -13.43 -11.47 5.40
CA SER A 360 -12.80 -10.85 4.25
C SER A 360 -12.93 -11.78 3.04
N ASN A 361 -13.48 -11.25 1.93
CA ASN A 361 -13.55 -11.96 0.65
C ASN A 361 -12.31 -11.69 -0.23
N LEU A 362 -11.23 -11.14 0.36
CA LEU A 362 -10.03 -10.82 -0.38
C LEU A 362 -9.29 -12.09 -0.79
N SER A 363 -9.08 -12.28 -2.09
CA SER A 363 -8.30 -13.42 -2.57
C SER A 363 -6.83 -13.27 -2.13
N LYS A 364 -6.18 -14.39 -1.77
CA LYS A 364 -4.76 -14.41 -1.35
C LYS A 364 -3.83 -13.78 -2.40
N ASN A 365 -4.16 -13.95 -3.70
CA ASN A 365 -3.36 -13.39 -4.78
C ASN A 365 -3.45 -11.86 -4.84
N ILE A 366 -4.66 -11.30 -4.67
CA ILE A 366 -4.86 -9.84 -4.64
C ILE A 366 -4.19 -9.24 -3.40
N ALA A 367 -4.29 -9.90 -2.23
CA ALA A 367 -3.63 -9.44 -1.01
C ALA A 367 -2.11 -9.38 -1.18
N LYS A 368 -1.48 -10.46 -1.65
CA LYS A 368 -0.03 -10.50 -1.92
C LYS A 368 0.41 -9.47 -2.96
N SER A 369 -0.36 -9.32 -4.05
CA SER A 369 -0.07 -8.30 -5.06
C SER A 369 -0.17 -6.89 -4.48
N ALA A 370 -1.20 -6.59 -3.69
CA ALA A 370 -1.38 -5.29 -3.06
C ALA A 370 -0.27 -4.98 -2.04
N GLU A 371 0.14 -5.94 -1.21
CA GLU A 371 1.26 -5.79 -0.27
C GLU A 371 2.59 -5.55 -1.00
N SER A 372 2.86 -6.33 -2.05
CA SER A 372 4.05 -6.17 -2.88
C SER A 372 4.12 -4.77 -3.52
N ILE A 373 3.00 -4.29 -4.08
CA ILE A 373 2.90 -2.96 -4.68
C ILE A 373 3.01 -1.86 -3.62
N ALA A 374 2.41 -2.05 -2.44
CA ALA A 374 2.44 -1.06 -1.36
C ALA A 374 3.85 -0.83 -0.81
N SER A 375 4.71 -1.86 -0.83
CA SER A 375 6.10 -1.76 -0.37
C SER A 375 7.04 -1.09 -1.37
N GLU A 376 6.62 -0.92 -2.64
CA GLU A 376 7.46 -0.38 -3.69
C GLU A 376 7.30 1.15 -3.84
N PRO A 377 8.33 1.87 -4.33
CA PRO A 377 8.25 3.30 -4.58
C PRO A 377 7.38 3.58 -5.82
N ILE A 378 6.09 3.74 -5.61
CA ILE A 378 5.11 4.11 -6.62
C ILE A 378 4.55 5.48 -6.24
N THR A 379 4.56 6.40 -7.20
CA THR A 379 4.00 7.74 -7.04
C THR A 379 2.86 7.97 -8.03
N GLU A 380 1.92 8.82 -7.66
CA GLU A 380 0.82 9.23 -8.53
C GLU A 380 0.94 10.72 -8.87
N TYR A 381 0.76 11.04 -10.14
CA TYR A 381 0.73 12.41 -10.65
C TYR A 381 -0.56 12.66 -11.41
N GLN A 382 -1.02 13.88 -11.40
CA GLN A 382 -2.14 14.28 -12.26
C GLN A 382 -1.59 14.70 -13.63
N SER A 383 -2.16 14.16 -14.71
CA SER A 383 -1.88 14.61 -16.06
C SER A 383 -2.40 16.04 -16.28
N SER A 384 -1.90 16.71 -17.30
CA SER A 384 -2.34 18.08 -17.62
C SER A 384 -3.70 18.08 -18.30
N GLU A 385 -4.54 19.06 -17.97
CA GLU A 385 -5.82 19.32 -18.62
C GLU A 385 -5.63 19.93 -20.01
N PHE A 386 -6.45 19.53 -20.99
CA PHE A 386 -6.46 20.13 -22.31
C PHE A 386 -7.81 19.94 -23.04
N GLY A 387 -8.52 21.03 -23.31
CA GLY A 387 -9.81 20.98 -23.97
C GLY A 387 -10.83 20.13 -23.22
N SER A 388 -11.31 19.05 -23.83
CA SER A 388 -12.18 18.06 -23.18
C SER A 388 -11.43 16.96 -22.39
N ILE A 389 -10.09 16.95 -22.49
CA ILE A 389 -9.26 15.98 -21.76
C ILE A 389 -9.13 16.44 -20.32
N ARG A 390 -9.76 15.70 -19.40
CA ARG A 390 -9.66 15.95 -17.96
C ARG A 390 -8.34 15.39 -17.42
N PRO A 391 -7.81 15.96 -16.32
CA PRO A 391 -6.67 15.38 -15.62
C PRO A 391 -6.97 13.95 -15.19
N LEU A 392 -6.06 13.02 -15.52
CA LEU A 392 -6.11 11.63 -15.10
C LEU A 392 -4.97 11.33 -14.14
N PRO A 393 -5.15 10.46 -13.16
CA PRO A 393 -4.07 10.00 -12.31
C PRO A 393 -3.10 9.15 -13.13
N VAL A 394 -1.83 9.56 -13.14
CA VAL A 394 -0.72 8.86 -13.79
C VAL A 394 0.06 8.11 -12.73
N THR A 395 0.05 6.80 -12.80
CA THR A 395 0.83 5.96 -11.88
C THR A 395 2.27 5.87 -12.38
N VAL A 396 3.23 6.18 -11.51
CA VAL A 396 4.66 6.05 -11.82
C VAL A 396 5.30 5.00 -10.92
N ILE A 397 5.83 3.95 -11.52
CA ILE A 397 6.68 2.96 -10.86
C ILE A 397 8.11 3.47 -10.99
N GLU A 398 8.70 3.93 -9.87
CA GLU A 398 10.02 4.56 -9.87
C GLU A 398 11.16 3.61 -10.16
N ARG A 399 10.97 2.32 -9.94
CA ARG A 399 11.95 1.29 -10.25
C ARG A 399 11.28 -0.07 -10.45
N ILE A 400 11.54 -0.69 -11.60
CA ILE A 400 11.11 -2.06 -11.86
C ILE A 400 11.95 -3.05 -11.05
N ASN A 401 11.30 -4.06 -10.46
CA ASN A 401 11.95 -5.18 -9.77
C ASN A 401 11.13 -6.47 -9.91
N MET A 402 11.65 -7.59 -9.41
CA MET A 402 10.96 -8.87 -9.53
C MET A 402 9.64 -8.92 -8.77
N ASN A 403 9.51 -8.21 -7.63
CA ASN A 403 8.27 -8.15 -6.87
C ASN A 403 7.14 -7.53 -7.69
N ILE A 404 7.41 -6.42 -8.39
CA ILE A 404 6.45 -5.77 -9.29
C ILE A 404 6.09 -6.67 -10.47
N ILE A 405 7.07 -7.36 -11.06
CA ILE A 405 6.85 -8.28 -12.19
C ILE A 405 5.96 -9.46 -11.75
N GLU A 406 6.25 -10.07 -10.62
CA GLU A 406 5.53 -11.22 -10.08
C GLU A 406 4.16 -10.87 -9.49
N SER A 407 3.93 -9.60 -9.11
CA SER A 407 2.63 -9.13 -8.64
C SER A 407 1.51 -9.29 -9.68
N GLY A 408 1.87 -9.24 -10.98
CA GLY A 408 0.93 -9.29 -12.10
C GLY A 408 -0.01 -8.08 -12.21
N ALA A 409 0.15 -7.07 -11.33
CA ALA A 409 -0.73 -5.91 -11.27
C ALA A 409 -0.60 -4.97 -12.48
N PHE A 410 0.55 -4.98 -13.13
CA PHE A 410 0.88 -4.13 -14.27
C PHE A 410 1.09 -4.95 -15.54
N SER A 411 0.26 -5.97 -15.72
CA SER A 411 0.41 -6.96 -16.81
C SER A 411 0.34 -6.36 -18.21
N SER A 412 -0.23 -5.18 -18.39
CA SER A 412 -0.22 -4.42 -19.64
C SER A 412 1.19 -3.99 -20.08
N ALA A 413 2.06 -3.66 -19.12
CA ALA A 413 3.43 -3.17 -19.39
C ALA A 413 4.51 -4.19 -19.01
N ILE A 414 4.26 -5.05 -18.02
CA ILE A 414 5.24 -5.97 -17.46
C ILE A 414 4.54 -7.26 -17.05
N TYR A 415 4.97 -8.40 -17.61
CA TYR A 415 4.34 -9.67 -17.30
C TYR A 415 5.29 -10.86 -17.41
N LYS A 416 5.24 -11.77 -16.40
CA LYS A 416 5.96 -13.05 -16.40
C LYS A 416 4.99 -14.19 -16.73
N PHE A 417 5.16 -14.81 -17.89
CA PHE A 417 4.35 -15.93 -18.35
C PHE A 417 4.84 -17.26 -17.73
N GLY A 418 4.44 -17.57 -16.50
CA GLY A 418 4.84 -18.80 -15.82
C GLY A 418 6.37 -18.92 -15.68
N ASP A 419 6.90 -20.14 -15.84
CA ASP A 419 8.34 -20.43 -15.76
C ASP A 419 9.08 -20.28 -17.09
N ARG A 420 8.43 -19.70 -18.13
CA ARG A 420 9.06 -19.53 -19.44
C ARG A 420 10.04 -18.36 -19.43
N THR A 421 11.09 -18.47 -20.25
CA THR A 421 12.00 -17.36 -20.57
C THR A 421 11.21 -16.17 -21.09
N GLY A 422 11.67 -14.98 -20.74
CA GLY A 422 10.98 -13.74 -21.10
C GLY A 422 10.91 -13.55 -22.62
N ARG A 423 9.81 -12.94 -23.07
CA ARG A 423 9.47 -12.74 -24.49
C ARG A 423 10.56 -12.02 -25.26
N TYR A 424 11.29 -11.08 -24.63
CA TYR A 424 12.27 -10.20 -25.29
C TYR A 424 13.73 -10.50 -24.89
N GLU A 425 14.00 -11.64 -24.27
CA GLU A 425 15.36 -11.99 -23.81
C GLU A 425 16.40 -11.95 -24.92
N SER A 426 16.08 -12.52 -26.09
CA SER A 426 16.99 -12.55 -27.25
C SER A 426 17.32 -11.14 -27.74
N ALA A 427 16.32 -10.25 -27.82
CA ALA A 427 16.49 -8.87 -28.27
C ALA A 427 17.39 -8.08 -27.30
N VAL A 428 17.17 -8.21 -26.02
CA VAL A 428 17.97 -7.56 -24.96
C VAL A 428 19.43 -8.04 -25.03
N ASN A 429 19.66 -9.35 -25.08
CA ASN A 429 21.01 -9.91 -25.14
C ASN A 429 21.75 -9.47 -26.42
N LYS A 430 21.07 -9.45 -27.57
CA LYS A 430 21.63 -8.94 -28.86
C LYS A 430 21.99 -7.46 -28.73
N GLY A 431 21.12 -6.64 -28.13
CA GLY A 431 21.37 -5.23 -27.89
C GLY A 431 22.61 -4.99 -27.01
N LEU A 432 22.75 -5.71 -25.91
CA LEU A 432 23.90 -5.62 -25.02
C LEU A 432 25.23 -6.01 -25.72
N GLN A 433 25.19 -6.99 -26.63
CA GLN A 433 26.37 -7.37 -27.45
C GLN A 433 26.78 -6.24 -28.40
N ILE A 434 25.82 -5.68 -29.15
CA ILE A 434 26.06 -4.57 -30.09
C ILE A 434 26.55 -3.32 -29.32
N GLY A 435 25.99 -3.07 -28.12
CA GLY A 435 26.35 -1.94 -27.26
C GLY A 435 27.81 -1.91 -26.83
N LYS A 436 28.47 -3.06 -26.67
CA LYS A 436 29.90 -3.13 -26.40
C LYS A 436 30.75 -2.53 -27.55
N ALA A 437 30.42 -2.86 -28.79
CA ALA A 437 31.10 -2.32 -29.95
C ALA A 437 30.86 -0.82 -30.13
N LEU A 438 29.63 -0.36 -29.83
CA LEU A 438 29.26 1.05 -29.87
C LEU A 438 29.98 1.85 -28.75
N GLY A 439 30.04 1.28 -27.54
CA GLY A 439 30.72 1.90 -26.40
C GLY A 439 32.20 2.16 -26.62
N ASN A 440 32.90 1.22 -27.24
CA ASN A 440 34.31 1.42 -27.61
C ASN A 440 34.51 2.62 -28.56
N LYS A 441 33.58 2.86 -29.49
CA LYS A 441 33.62 4.03 -30.37
C LYS A 441 33.29 5.34 -29.65
N LEU A 442 32.36 5.31 -28.69
CA LEU A 442 31.99 6.47 -27.88
C LEU A 442 33.08 6.85 -26.88
N GLN A 443 33.75 5.89 -26.26
CA GLN A 443 34.89 6.13 -25.38
C GLN A 443 36.02 6.90 -26.05
N LEU A 444 36.28 6.59 -27.34
CA LEU A 444 37.34 7.29 -28.08
C LEU A 444 37.02 8.79 -28.28
N ARG A 445 35.74 9.16 -28.31
CA ARG A 445 35.30 10.56 -28.46
C ARG A 445 35.19 11.31 -27.16
N ASN A 446 34.98 10.62 -26.06
CA ASN A 446 34.77 11.24 -24.72
C ASN A 446 36.08 11.39 -23.93
N ARG A 447 37.23 11.19 -24.58
CA ARG A 447 38.54 11.49 -23.93
C ARG A 447 38.70 12.98 -23.81
N GLU A 448 39.23 13.41 -22.68
CA GLU A 448 39.64 14.78 -22.46
C GLU A 448 40.52 15.20 -23.63
N THR A 449 40.15 16.29 -24.29
CA THR A 449 41.00 16.89 -25.34
C THR A 449 42.01 17.77 -24.66
N ILE A 450 43.27 17.33 -24.65
CA ILE A 450 44.39 18.08 -24.11
C ILE A 450 45.05 18.84 -25.26
N GLU A 451 44.73 20.12 -25.37
CA GLU A 451 45.40 21.01 -26.32
C GLU A 451 46.58 21.69 -25.64
N THR A 452 47.76 21.43 -26.10
CA THR A 452 48.95 22.12 -25.58
C THR A 452 49.45 23.12 -26.65
N SER A 453 49.17 24.39 -26.40
CA SER A 453 49.69 25.48 -27.21
C SER A 453 51.06 25.84 -26.72
N VAL A 454 52.08 25.52 -27.50
CA VAL A 454 53.48 25.88 -27.23
C VAL A 454 53.80 27.27 -27.77
N ARG A 455 54.97 27.82 -27.40
CA ARG A 455 55.44 29.14 -27.81
C ARG A 455 54.48 30.28 -27.35
N GLN A 456 54.01 30.17 -26.16
CA GLN A 456 53.17 31.21 -25.55
C GLN A 456 54.03 32.18 -24.73
N ARG A 457 53.54 33.40 -24.51
CA ARG A 457 54.18 34.41 -23.65
C ARG A 457 53.77 34.31 -22.18
N LYS A 458 52.81 33.46 -21.85
CA LYS A 458 52.28 33.19 -20.50
C LYS A 458 51.88 31.73 -20.39
N GLY A 459 52.07 31.12 -19.21
CA GLY A 459 51.71 29.74 -18.94
C GLY A 459 52.81 29.02 -18.14
N LYS A 460 52.86 27.69 -18.28
CA LYS A 460 53.94 26.87 -17.68
C LYS A 460 55.15 26.92 -18.57
N VAL A 461 56.35 27.10 -17.96
CA VAL A 461 57.60 27.14 -18.71
C VAL A 461 57.84 25.83 -19.45
N ASP A 462 58.06 25.90 -20.74
CA ASP A 462 58.50 24.77 -21.56
C ASP A 462 60.02 24.67 -21.52
N GLY A 463 60.56 23.70 -20.77
CA GLY A 463 62.00 23.51 -20.60
C GLY A 463 62.78 23.35 -21.89
N ARG A 464 62.11 22.89 -22.96
CA ARG A 464 62.73 22.74 -24.32
C ARG A 464 62.86 24.07 -25.04
N ALA A 465 62.05 25.07 -24.65
CA ALA A 465 62.08 26.40 -25.26
C ALA A 465 62.94 27.42 -24.49
N LEU A 466 63.46 27.06 -23.32
CA LEU A 466 64.27 27.97 -22.48
C LEU A 466 65.49 28.59 -23.18
N ALA A 467 66.12 27.86 -24.11
CA ALA A 467 67.24 28.39 -24.90
C ALA A 467 66.87 29.63 -25.75
N ARG A 468 65.59 29.87 -25.99
CA ARG A 468 65.06 31.04 -26.76
C ARG A 468 65.18 32.36 -26.00
N LEU A 469 65.19 32.29 -24.66
CA LEU A 469 65.42 33.49 -23.83
C LEU A 469 66.83 34.11 -24.10
N GLY A 470 67.80 33.32 -24.50
CA GLY A 470 69.12 33.81 -24.94
C GLY A 470 69.12 34.55 -26.27
N PHE A 471 68.00 34.51 -27.03
CA PHE A 471 67.79 35.22 -28.29
C PHE A 471 66.67 36.27 -28.16
N ASP A 472 66.37 36.76 -26.96
CA ASP A 472 65.34 37.76 -26.66
C ASP A 472 63.93 37.37 -27.09
N ASP A 473 63.62 36.05 -27.23
CA ASP A 473 62.31 35.55 -27.54
C ASP A 473 61.61 35.08 -26.26
N PRO A 474 60.59 35.83 -25.73
CA PRO A 474 59.91 35.48 -24.48
C PRO A 474 58.85 34.37 -24.68
N SER A 475 58.75 33.77 -25.85
CA SER A 475 57.75 32.73 -26.19
C SER A 475 58.20 31.36 -25.68
N VAL A 476 58.47 31.23 -24.38
CA VAL A 476 58.99 30.03 -23.71
C VAL A 476 57.98 29.29 -22.87
N PHE A 477 56.71 29.70 -22.95
CA PHE A 477 55.64 29.09 -22.16
C PHE A 477 54.77 28.17 -22.99
N ALA A 478 54.22 27.16 -22.35
CA ALA A 478 53.16 26.32 -22.89
C ALA A 478 51.89 26.51 -22.06
N LYS A 479 50.74 26.60 -22.75
CA LYS A 479 49.44 26.63 -22.13
C LYS A 479 48.71 25.32 -22.49
N THR A 480 48.45 24.50 -21.49
CA THR A 480 47.62 23.30 -21.66
C THR A 480 46.17 23.63 -21.32
N ILE A 481 45.29 23.44 -22.23
CA ILE A 481 43.85 23.55 -22.05
C ILE A 481 43.33 22.14 -22.06
N ILE A 482 42.70 21.74 -20.96
CA ILE A 482 42.01 20.47 -20.82
C ILE A 482 40.52 20.80 -20.99
N THR A 483 39.96 20.40 -22.13
CA THR A 483 38.51 20.53 -22.37
C THR A 483 37.87 19.25 -21.89
N GLN A 484 37.13 19.32 -20.79
CA GLN A 484 36.27 18.24 -20.30
C GLN A 484 34.95 18.37 -21.00
N ASN A 485 34.44 17.25 -21.54
CA ASN A 485 33.07 17.22 -22.04
C ASN A 485 32.10 17.36 -20.86
N PRO A 486 31.07 18.21 -20.98
CA PRO A 486 30.08 18.35 -19.93
C PRO A 486 29.34 17.04 -19.70
N ASP A 487 28.84 16.86 -18.47
CA ASP A 487 27.96 15.74 -18.13
C ASP A 487 26.67 15.84 -18.95
N GLU A 488 26.29 14.75 -19.60
CA GLU A 488 25.04 14.67 -20.39
C GLU A 488 24.06 13.71 -19.76
N ASP A 489 22.84 14.18 -19.53
CA ASP A 489 21.70 13.37 -19.10
C ASP A 489 20.84 12.99 -20.30
N ILE A 490 20.55 11.70 -20.43
CA ILE A 490 19.75 11.13 -21.51
C ILE A 490 18.57 10.40 -20.88
N HIS A 491 17.37 10.66 -21.39
CA HIS A 491 16.18 9.94 -21.02
C HIS A 491 15.58 9.25 -22.25
N ILE A 492 15.41 7.93 -22.21
CA ILE A 492 14.72 7.18 -23.25
C ILE A 492 13.32 6.85 -22.74
N THR A 493 12.30 7.20 -23.49
CA THR A 493 10.93 6.85 -23.18
C THR A 493 10.32 6.01 -24.31
N ILE A 494 9.76 4.86 -23.95
CA ILE A 494 9.30 3.83 -24.89
C ILE A 494 7.80 3.65 -24.76
N ASP A 495 7.11 3.67 -25.88
CA ASP A 495 5.73 3.27 -25.96
C ASP A 495 5.61 1.74 -25.84
N ALA A 496 4.81 1.27 -24.87
CA ALA A 496 4.51 -0.14 -24.64
C ALA A 496 3.04 -0.48 -24.95
N SER A 497 2.44 0.22 -25.91
CA SER A 497 1.11 -0.08 -26.43
C SER A 497 1.06 -1.43 -27.16
N GLY A 498 -0.16 -1.96 -27.36
CA GLY A 498 -0.36 -3.23 -28.04
C GLY A 498 0.17 -3.25 -29.48
N SER A 499 0.13 -2.12 -30.19
CA SER A 499 0.65 -1.95 -31.54
C SER A 499 2.18 -2.06 -31.63
N MET A 500 2.89 -1.75 -30.56
CA MET A 500 4.33 -1.92 -30.43
C MET A 500 4.76 -3.38 -30.22
N SER A 501 3.82 -4.31 -29.99
CA SER A 501 4.13 -5.72 -29.73
C SER A 501 4.88 -6.40 -30.88
N GLY A 502 5.71 -7.39 -30.57
CA GLY A 502 6.43 -8.20 -31.55
C GLY A 502 7.73 -7.54 -32.01
N GLU A 503 7.92 -7.43 -33.35
CA GLU A 503 9.19 -6.99 -33.93
C GLU A 503 9.52 -5.53 -33.61
N ARG A 504 8.54 -4.63 -33.54
CA ARG A 504 8.76 -3.24 -33.13
C ARG A 504 9.41 -3.14 -31.73
N MET A 505 8.88 -3.86 -30.75
CA MET A 505 9.44 -3.88 -29.42
C MET A 505 10.79 -4.60 -29.35
N ASN A 506 10.98 -5.72 -30.09
CA ASN A 506 12.28 -6.37 -30.18
C ASN A 506 13.37 -5.40 -30.67
N GLN A 507 13.08 -4.65 -31.69
CA GLN A 507 14.02 -3.69 -32.30
C GLN A 507 14.26 -2.53 -31.33
N THR A 508 13.22 -1.98 -30.72
CA THR A 508 13.31 -0.87 -29.75
C THR A 508 14.15 -1.28 -28.54
N LEU A 509 13.90 -2.45 -27.95
CA LEU A 509 14.67 -2.95 -26.81
C LEU A 509 16.12 -3.29 -27.20
N THR A 510 16.35 -3.82 -28.41
CA THR A 510 17.71 -4.05 -28.93
C THR A 510 18.48 -2.72 -29.01
N ALA A 511 17.86 -1.68 -29.56
CA ALA A 511 18.46 -0.36 -29.69
C ALA A 511 18.74 0.28 -28.31
N THR A 512 17.73 0.25 -27.41
CA THR A 512 17.83 0.84 -26.08
C THR A 512 18.86 0.12 -25.21
N ALA A 513 18.89 -1.23 -25.25
CA ALA A 513 19.89 -2.01 -24.53
C ALA A 513 21.32 -1.76 -25.07
N ALA A 514 21.46 -1.57 -26.41
CA ALA A 514 22.75 -1.20 -26.99
C ALA A 514 23.22 0.19 -26.54
N ILE A 515 22.32 1.18 -26.46
CA ILE A 515 22.62 2.51 -25.93
C ILE A 515 23.00 2.41 -24.46
N ALA A 516 22.23 1.69 -23.64
CA ALA A 516 22.51 1.53 -22.21
C ALA A 516 23.89 0.91 -21.95
N GLN A 517 24.24 -0.16 -22.71
CA GLN A 517 25.55 -0.78 -22.59
C GLN A 517 26.69 0.14 -23.07
N ALA A 518 26.45 0.90 -24.14
CA ALA A 518 27.44 1.83 -24.67
C ALA A 518 27.71 3.00 -23.71
N LEU A 519 26.67 3.60 -23.16
CA LEU A 519 26.76 4.72 -22.23
C LEU A 519 27.38 4.32 -20.88
N LYS A 520 27.16 3.08 -20.43
CA LYS A 520 27.87 2.57 -19.25
C LYS A 520 29.39 2.58 -19.38
N MET A 521 29.90 2.51 -20.61
CA MET A 521 31.35 2.55 -20.87
C MET A 521 31.91 3.98 -20.94
N THR A 522 31.04 4.99 -20.85
CA THR A 522 31.42 6.42 -20.79
C THR A 522 31.25 6.94 -19.37
N THR A 523 32.12 7.85 -18.94
CA THR A 523 32.12 8.35 -17.55
C THR A 523 31.17 9.53 -17.31
N ASN A 524 30.85 10.29 -18.38
CA ASN A 524 30.13 11.58 -18.25
C ASN A 524 28.72 11.53 -18.84
N MET A 525 28.13 10.35 -18.98
CA MET A 525 26.79 10.21 -19.52
C MET A 525 25.89 9.41 -18.60
N HIS A 526 24.76 9.98 -18.23
CA HIS A 526 23.76 9.34 -17.38
C HIS A 526 22.53 8.98 -18.22
N LEU A 527 22.04 7.77 -18.06
CA LEU A 527 20.88 7.27 -18.79
C LEU A 527 19.76 6.85 -17.85
N THR A 528 18.55 7.34 -18.12
CA THR A 528 17.31 6.82 -17.55
C THR A 528 16.40 6.29 -18.65
N VAL A 529 15.64 5.23 -18.39
CA VAL A 529 14.72 4.63 -19.36
C VAL A 529 13.35 4.40 -18.72
N SER A 530 12.29 4.84 -19.41
CA SER A 530 10.91 4.61 -18.99
C SER A 530 10.07 3.92 -20.07
N LEU A 531 9.07 3.16 -19.64
CA LEU A 531 7.97 2.68 -20.45
C LEU A 531 6.74 3.52 -20.20
N ARG A 532 5.94 3.72 -21.22
CA ARG A 532 4.59 4.28 -21.15
C ARG A 532 3.58 3.21 -21.53
N SER A 533 2.55 3.07 -20.73
CA SER A 533 1.47 2.11 -20.95
C SER A 533 0.21 2.61 -20.24
N GLU A 534 -0.81 1.78 -20.19
CA GLU A 534 -2.04 2.04 -19.47
C GLU A 534 -2.29 0.84 -18.52
N ALA A 535 -2.63 1.09 -17.27
CA ALA A 535 -3.05 0.06 -16.33
C ALA A 535 -4.50 0.33 -15.95
N GLY A 536 -5.39 -0.58 -16.36
CA GLY A 536 -6.80 -0.28 -16.35
C GLY A 536 -7.12 0.87 -17.32
N ASN A 537 -7.73 1.93 -16.83
CA ASN A 537 -8.01 3.13 -17.62
C ASN A 537 -7.07 4.31 -17.29
N ASN A 538 -6.01 4.07 -16.52
CA ASN A 538 -5.10 5.11 -16.07
C ASN A 538 -3.73 5.01 -16.76
N PRO A 539 -3.14 6.15 -17.16
CA PRO A 539 -1.79 6.18 -17.69
C PRO A 539 -0.77 5.65 -16.68
N LEU A 540 0.18 4.87 -17.18
CA LEU A 540 1.23 4.22 -16.41
C LEU A 540 2.61 4.58 -16.97
N VAL A 541 3.51 4.99 -16.09
CA VAL A 541 4.94 5.15 -16.40
C VAL A 541 5.72 4.16 -15.54
N VAL A 542 6.61 3.40 -16.18
CA VAL A 542 7.50 2.47 -15.48
C VAL A 542 8.95 2.86 -15.75
N MET A 543 9.68 3.25 -14.71
CA MET A 543 11.12 3.48 -14.81
C MET A 543 11.83 2.13 -14.81
N ILE A 544 12.34 1.72 -15.98
CA ILE A 544 12.92 0.38 -16.19
C ILE A 544 14.43 0.35 -16.05
N TYR A 545 15.09 1.50 -16.04
CA TYR A 545 16.53 1.61 -15.86
C TYR A 545 16.96 3.03 -15.45
N ASP A 546 17.91 3.08 -14.53
CA ASP A 546 18.63 4.29 -14.13
C ASP A 546 20.11 3.93 -13.94
N SER A 547 20.97 4.44 -14.82
CA SER A 547 22.40 4.10 -14.83
C SER A 547 23.14 4.46 -13.51
N SER A 548 22.57 5.37 -12.69
CA SER A 548 23.14 5.73 -11.39
C SER A 548 22.81 4.70 -10.29
N LYS A 549 21.73 3.93 -10.45
CA LYS A 549 21.19 3.00 -9.44
C LYS A 549 21.26 1.54 -9.88
N ASP A 550 21.24 1.30 -11.19
CA ASP A 550 21.07 -0.03 -11.77
C ASP A 550 22.33 -0.52 -12.48
N THR A 551 22.53 -1.83 -12.46
CA THR A 551 23.57 -2.49 -13.22
C THR A 551 23.02 -3.04 -14.55
N ILE A 552 23.89 -3.39 -15.49
CA ILE A 552 23.47 -4.06 -16.75
C ILE A 552 22.78 -5.41 -16.47
N ASN A 553 23.09 -6.06 -15.37
CA ASN A 553 22.38 -7.29 -14.97
C ASN A 553 20.91 -7.04 -14.64
N HIS A 554 20.58 -5.85 -14.16
CA HIS A 554 19.18 -5.44 -13.97
C HIS A 554 18.41 -5.44 -15.29
N ILE A 555 18.99 -4.92 -16.37
CA ILE A 555 18.41 -4.97 -17.72
C ILE A 555 18.14 -6.42 -18.14
N ARG A 556 19.10 -7.33 -17.96
CA ARG A 556 18.93 -8.75 -18.33
C ARG A 556 17.84 -9.44 -17.53
N SER A 557 17.75 -9.15 -16.23
CA SER A 557 16.78 -9.82 -15.35
C SER A 557 15.36 -9.31 -15.50
N THR A 558 15.15 -8.05 -15.89
CA THR A 558 13.82 -7.41 -15.87
C THR A 558 13.22 -7.13 -17.24
N TRP A 559 14.02 -6.67 -18.23
CA TRP A 559 13.47 -6.24 -19.52
C TRP A 559 12.90 -7.38 -20.37
N GLN A 560 13.32 -8.62 -20.14
CA GLN A 560 12.74 -9.79 -20.79
C GLN A 560 11.23 -9.95 -20.49
N TYR A 561 10.75 -9.39 -19.40
CA TYR A 561 9.34 -9.46 -18.97
C TYR A 561 8.51 -8.24 -19.39
N ILE A 562 9.08 -7.31 -20.18
CA ILE A 562 8.32 -6.20 -20.76
C ILE A 562 7.18 -6.77 -21.61
N ASN A 563 6.00 -6.18 -21.48
CA ASN A 563 4.81 -6.54 -22.24
C ASN A 563 4.25 -5.31 -22.96
N CYS A 564 3.50 -5.56 -24.04
CA CYS A 564 2.81 -4.55 -24.83
C CYS A 564 1.36 -5.00 -24.92
N GLY A 565 0.50 -4.44 -24.12
CA GLY A 565 -0.86 -4.98 -24.02
C GLY A 565 -1.97 -3.94 -23.84
N SER A 566 -1.66 -2.65 -23.98
CA SER A 566 -2.60 -1.58 -23.72
C SER A 566 -2.58 -0.51 -24.80
N MET A 567 -3.28 0.60 -24.56
CA MET A 567 -3.34 1.77 -25.42
C MET A 567 -2.11 2.68 -25.24
N THR A 568 -2.06 3.77 -26.02
CA THR A 568 -0.93 4.71 -26.05
C THR A 568 -1.28 6.00 -25.33
N PRO A 569 -1.06 6.15 -24.01
CA PRO A 569 -1.36 7.35 -23.26
C PRO A 569 -0.33 8.48 -23.44
N GLU A 570 0.35 8.53 -24.54
CA GLU A 570 1.48 9.36 -24.95
C GLU A 570 1.76 10.58 -24.03
N SER A 571 1.14 11.72 -24.31
CA SER A 571 1.40 12.98 -23.58
C SER A 571 0.80 13.04 -22.19
N LEU A 572 -0.15 12.16 -21.84
CA LEU A 572 -0.66 12.07 -20.46
C LEU A 572 0.46 11.66 -19.49
N CYS A 573 1.43 10.87 -19.96
CA CYS A 573 2.59 10.44 -19.20
C CYS A 573 3.71 11.49 -19.16
N PHE A 574 3.77 12.43 -20.09
CA PHE A 574 4.92 13.35 -20.27
C PHE A 574 5.12 14.27 -19.06
N GLY A 575 4.04 14.75 -18.45
CA GLY A 575 4.11 15.58 -17.25
C GLY A 575 4.70 14.84 -16.05
N ALA A 576 4.38 13.55 -15.91
CA ALA A 576 4.94 12.68 -14.87
C ALA A 576 6.43 12.39 -15.14
N ILE A 577 6.80 12.06 -16.38
CA ILE A 577 8.19 11.83 -16.78
C ILE A 577 9.04 13.07 -16.52
N ALA A 578 8.51 14.28 -16.81
CA ALA A 578 9.24 15.55 -16.60
C ALA A 578 9.73 15.74 -15.16
N LYS A 579 9.09 15.13 -14.16
CA LYS A 579 9.51 15.20 -12.75
C LYS A 579 10.81 14.46 -12.45
N TYR A 580 11.17 13.51 -13.32
CA TYR A 580 12.38 12.69 -13.19
C TYR A 580 13.52 13.16 -14.11
N LEU A 581 13.28 14.19 -14.93
CA LEU A 581 14.29 14.75 -15.83
C LEU A 581 15.15 15.79 -15.12
N LYS A 582 16.46 15.71 -15.36
CA LYS A 582 17.37 16.80 -14.98
C LYS A 582 17.33 17.94 -16.02
N PRO A 583 17.75 19.15 -15.67
CA PRO A 583 17.84 20.25 -16.64
C PRO A 583 18.70 19.86 -17.86
N ASN A 584 18.32 20.34 -19.05
CA ASN A 584 19.02 20.11 -20.31
C ASN A 584 19.15 18.64 -20.77
N THR A 585 18.30 17.74 -20.27
CA THR A 585 18.27 16.32 -20.65
C THR A 585 17.95 16.17 -22.16
N THR A 586 18.64 15.24 -22.83
CA THR A 586 18.29 14.77 -24.16
C THR A 586 17.24 13.66 -24.06
N ILE A 587 16.03 13.92 -24.53
CA ILE A 587 14.89 12.99 -24.50
C ILE A 587 14.82 12.24 -25.84
N ILE A 588 14.85 10.93 -25.78
CA ILE A 588 14.68 10.04 -26.93
C ILE A 588 13.34 9.32 -26.76
N ASN A 589 12.41 9.58 -27.67
CA ASN A 589 11.10 8.95 -27.67
C ASN A 589 11.00 7.89 -28.75
N PHE A 590 10.53 6.69 -28.41
CA PHE A 590 10.15 5.63 -29.35
C PHE A 590 8.64 5.42 -29.27
N SER A 591 7.94 5.56 -30.40
CA SER A 591 6.49 5.40 -30.50
C SER A 591 6.08 5.02 -31.91
N ASP A 592 4.94 4.38 -32.07
CA ASP A 592 4.30 4.14 -33.38
C ASP A 592 3.31 5.26 -33.77
N GLY A 593 3.21 6.30 -32.97
CA GLY A 593 2.61 7.59 -33.34
C GLY A 593 1.10 7.69 -33.30
N MET A 594 0.40 6.82 -32.61
CA MET A 594 -1.07 6.83 -32.48
C MET A 594 -1.50 7.06 -31.02
N PRO A 595 -1.57 8.34 -30.54
CA PRO A 595 -1.97 8.61 -29.17
C PRO A 595 -3.46 8.29 -28.97
N GLY A 596 -3.78 7.53 -27.92
CA GLY A 596 -5.15 7.18 -27.59
C GLY A 596 -5.27 6.33 -26.34
N THR A 597 -6.36 6.50 -25.60
CA THR A 597 -6.77 5.63 -24.49
C THR A 597 -8.23 5.22 -24.68
N ASN A 598 -8.72 4.32 -23.85
CA ASN A 598 -10.13 3.89 -23.86
C ASN A 598 -11.13 4.98 -23.44
N GLY A 599 -10.66 6.17 -23.04
CA GLY A 599 -11.47 7.31 -22.65
C GLY A 599 -11.57 8.40 -23.72
N ASN A 600 -11.64 9.65 -23.29
CA ASN A 600 -11.77 10.83 -24.18
C ASN A 600 -10.42 11.32 -24.77
N TYR A 601 -9.35 10.56 -24.63
CA TYR A 601 -8.02 10.91 -25.15
C TYR A 601 -7.76 10.18 -26.47
N PHE A 602 -8.18 10.80 -27.60
CA PHE A 602 -7.95 10.28 -28.95
C PHE A 602 -8.05 11.39 -30.01
N GLY A 603 -7.66 11.06 -31.24
CA GLY A 603 -7.79 11.93 -32.39
C GLY A 603 -6.97 13.21 -32.30
N TRP A 604 -7.45 14.28 -32.94
CA TRP A 604 -6.71 15.56 -33.05
C TRP A 604 -6.43 16.21 -31.69
N GLN A 605 -7.30 16.05 -30.70
CA GLN A 605 -7.09 16.61 -29.34
C GLN A 605 -5.89 15.96 -28.65
N ALA A 606 -5.71 14.65 -28.80
CA ALA A 606 -4.57 13.96 -28.26
C ALA A 606 -3.26 14.38 -28.96
N VAL A 607 -3.31 14.62 -30.29
CA VAL A 607 -2.18 15.13 -31.08
C VAL A 607 -1.77 16.53 -30.60
N GLU A 608 -2.73 17.47 -30.48
CA GLU A 608 -2.45 18.83 -30.00
C GLU A 608 -2.00 18.86 -28.53
N HIS A 609 -2.56 17.99 -27.68
CA HIS A 609 -2.08 17.85 -26.31
C HIS A 609 -0.62 17.38 -26.29
N CYS A 610 -0.27 16.39 -27.11
CA CYS A 610 1.09 15.91 -27.24
C CYS A 610 2.05 17.02 -27.69
N LYS A 611 1.68 17.78 -28.71
CA LYS A 611 2.43 18.93 -29.21
C LYS A 611 2.67 19.99 -28.12
N ARG A 612 1.66 20.25 -27.29
CA ARG A 612 1.79 21.17 -26.13
C ARG A 612 2.77 20.67 -25.09
N GLU A 613 2.70 19.39 -24.70
CA GLU A 613 3.59 18.83 -23.70
C GLU A 613 5.03 18.73 -24.21
N VAL A 614 5.25 18.38 -25.46
CA VAL A 614 6.57 18.40 -26.11
C VAL A 614 7.13 19.83 -26.17
N LYS A 615 6.27 20.83 -26.45
CA LYS A 615 6.68 22.24 -26.40
C LYS A 615 7.14 22.66 -25.00
N LYS A 616 6.48 22.19 -23.93
CA LYS A 616 6.92 22.44 -22.55
C LYS A 616 8.31 21.86 -22.30
N TRP A 617 8.58 20.63 -22.75
CA TRP A 617 9.91 20.03 -22.63
C TRP A 617 10.99 20.88 -23.32
N LYS A 618 10.73 21.32 -24.56
CA LYS A 618 11.66 22.18 -25.29
C LYS A 618 11.88 23.55 -24.61
N GLN A 619 10.82 24.12 -24.05
CA GLN A 619 10.89 25.39 -23.29
C GLN A 619 11.66 25.24 -21.96
N ALA A 620 11.63 24.04 -21.35
CA ALA A 620 12.43 23.70 -20.17
C ALA A 620 13.92 23.41 -20.51
N GLY A 621 14.33 23.58 -21.77
CA GLY A 621 15.70 23.38 -22.20
C GLY A 621 16.05 21.95 -22.65
N HIS A 622 15.07 21.04 -22.67
CA HIS A 622 15.30 19.67 -23.13
C HIS A 622 15.42 19.58 -24.65
N THR A 623 16.33 18.73 -25.12
CA THR A 623 16.41 18.36 -26.55
C THR A 623 15.52 17.12 -26.78
N VAL A 624 14.57 17.19 -27.71
CA VAL A 624 13.62 16.09 -27.98
C VAL A 624 13.93 15.48 -29.35
N LEU A 625 14.14 14.16 -29.37
CA LEU A 625 14.29 13.33 -30.56
C LEU A 625 13.21 12.26 -30.51
N SER A 626 12.31 12.24 -31.47
CA SER A 626 11.24 11.25 -31.52
C SER A 626 11.38 10.34 -32.72
N PHE A 627 11.41 9.06 -32.50
CA PHE A 627 11.60 8.04 -33.51
C PHE A 627 10.29 7.27 -33.70
N PHE A 628 9.77 7.37 -34.90
CA PHE A 628 8.67 6.54 -35.36
C PHE A 628 9.19 5.11 -35.65
N VAL A 629 8.58 4.12 -35.00
CA VAL A 629 8.95 2.71 -35.14
C VAL A 629 8.02 2.01 -36.11
N ASP A 630 8.49 1.69 -37.33
CA ASP A 630 7.71 0.98 -38.32
C ASP A 630 7.71 -0.54 -38.08
N GLY A 631 6.57 -1.20 -38.32
CA GLY A 631 6.38 -2.64 -38.13
C GLY A 631 7.03 -3.55 -39.18
N GLY A 632 7.76 -3.01 -40.12
CA GLY A 632 8.46 -3.82 -41.15
C GLY A 632 7.55 -4.41 -42.23
N TYR A 633 6.33 -3.90 -42.39
CA TYR A 633 5.41 -4.36 -43.44
C TYR A 633 5.73 -3.82 -44.85
N SER A 634 6.67 -2.88 -44.99
CA SER A 634 7.14 -2.47 -46.32
C SER A 634 8.29 -3.39 -46.77
N SER A 635 7.98 -4.31 -47.65
CA SER A 635 8.87 -5.34 -48.16
C SER A 635 9.92 -4.84 -49.16
N ASN A 636 10.08 -3.54 -49.36
CA ASN A 636 11.07 -2.97 -50.29
C ASN A 636 11.69 -1.72 -49.65
N GLU A 637 12.98 -1.64 -49.66
CA GLU A 637 14.03 -0.64 -49.40
C GLU A 637 13.66 0.86 -49.28
N GLU A 638 12.37 1.23 -49.28
CA GLU A 638 11.90 2.59 -49.13
C GLU A 638 11.89 2.99 -47.65
N GLU A 639 12.23 4.24 -47.37
CA GLU A 639 12.17 4.82 -46.06
C GLU A 639 10.76 4.61 -45.41
N PRO A 640 10.68 4.22 -44.12
CA PRO A 640 9.42 3.94 -43.49
C PRO A 640 8.51 5.18 -43.58
N ARG A 641 7.26 4.97 -44.03
CA ARG A 641 6.27 6.05 -44.14
C ARG A 641 5.75 6.44 -42.75
N MET A 642 6.24 7.54 -42.26
CA MET A 642 5.80 8.13 -40.99
C MET A 642 4.42 8.78 -41.20
N PRO A 643 3.44 8.52 -40.30
CA PRO A 643 2.14 9.21 -40.31
C PRO A 643 2.31 10.74 -40.20
N ASN A 644 1.52 11.51 -40.92
CA ASN A 644 1.60 12.98 -40.91
C ASN A 644 1.41 13.60 -39.50
N GLN A 645 0.69 12.92 -38.63
CA GLN A 645 0.46 13.35 -37.22
C GLN A 645 1.73 13.28 -36.37
N PHE A 646 2.66 12.40 -36.65
CA PHE A 646 3.88 12.24 -35.88
C PHE A 646 4.77 13.50 -35.90
N PRO A 647 5.10 14.09 -37.09
CA PRO A 647 5.79 15.38 -37.15
C PRO A 647 4.99 16.56 -36.55
N GLU A 648 3.67 16.47 -36.52
CA GLU A 648 2.83 17.49 -35.86
C GLU A 648 3.01 17.46 -34.35
N MET A 649 3.06 16.29 -33.74
CA MET A 649 3.24 16.10 -32.29
C MET A 649 4.62 16.54 -31.83
N PHE A 650 5.68 16.09 -32.50
CA PHE A 650 7.05 16.23 -32.01
C PHE A 650 7.84 17.37 -32.68
N GLY A 651 7.37 17.86 -33.81
CA GLY A 651 8.05 18.84 -34.65
C GLY A 651 8.87 18.18 -35.76
N LYS A 652 8.86 18.78 -36.96
CA LYS A 652 9.51 18.23 -38.17
C LYS A 652 11.00 17.92 -38.01
N GLU A 653 11.71 18.73 -37.21
CA GLU A 653 13.14 18.55 -36.97
C GLU A 653 13.43 17.42 -35.99
N SER A 654 12.53 17.20 -35.02
CA SER A 654 12.65 16.21 -33.96
C SER A 654 12.11 14.83 -34.36
N ALA A 655 11.15 14.80 -35.27
CA ALA A 655 10.49 13.57 -35.72
C ALA A 655 11.32 12.86 -36.83
N LYS A 656 11.67 11.60 -36.62
CA LYS A 656 12.43 10.78 -37.55
C LYS A 656 11.81 9.41 -37.68
N ALA A 657 11.78 8.86 -38.87
CA ALA A 657 11.41 7.48 -39.09
C ALA A 657 12.66 6.60 -39.00
N ILE A 658 12.59 5.54 -38.23
CA ILE A 658 13.68 4.56 -38.14
C ILE A 658 13.14 3.19 -38.49
N ASN A 659 13.80 2.59 -39.48
CA ASN A 659 13.86 1.15 -39.58
C ASN A 659 14.94 0.68 -38.61
N VAL A 660 14.53 0.13 -37.46
CA VAL A 660 15.40 -0.14 -36.30
C VAL A 660 16.42 -1.26 -36.57
N THR A 661 16.34 -1.92 -37.72
CA THR A 661 17.40 -2.82 -38.20
C THR A 661 18.74 -2.10 -38.38
N ASN A 662 18.73 -0.76 -38.44
CA ASN A 662 19.92 0.04 -38.66
C ASN A 662 20.33 0.87 -37.42
N ILE A 663 20.71 0.14 -36.34
CA ILE A 663 21.27 0.75 -35.10
C ILE A 663 22.43 1.71 -35.39
N VAL A 664 23.13 1.50 -36.50
CA VAL A 664 24.21 2.39 -36.94
C VAL A 664 23.69 3.76 -37.38
N LYS A 665 22.50 3.82 -38.02
CA LYS A 665 21.85 5.10 -38.34
C LYS A 665 21.40 5.82 -37.07
N LEU A 666 20.79 5.11 -36.12
CA LEU A 666 20.42 5.66 -34.82
C LEU A 666 21.65 6.25 -34.10
N ALA A 667 22.73 5.51 -34.01
CA ALA A 667 23.97 5.97 -33.42
C ALA A 667 24.56 7.21 -34.14
N ARG A 668 24.41 7.29 -35.46
CA ARG A 668 24.85 8.48 -36.21
C ARG A 668 24.00 9.70 -35.95
N GLU A 669 22.67 9.55 -35.83
CA GLU A 669 21.76 10.64 -35.49
C GLU A 669 21.97 11.16 -34.06
N LEU A 670 22.16 10.25 -33.10
CA LEU A 670 22.55 10.61 -31.75
C LEU A 670 23.88 11.37 -31.70
N ASN A 671 24.88 10.88 -32.44
CA ASN A 671 26.19 11.53 -32.55
C ASN A 671 26.11 12.94 -33.19
N LYS A 672 25.24 13.14 -34.20
CA LYS A 672 25.00 14.48 -34.77
C LYS A 672 24.42 15.44 -33.75
N THR A 673 23.45 14.97 -32.96
CA THR A 673 22.80 15.78 -31.93
C THR A 673 23.79 16.17 -30.83
N TRP A 674 24.66 15.27 -30.42
CA TRP A 674 25.69 15.56 -29.45
C TRP A 674 26.84 16.44 -30.01
N ALA A 675 27.18 16.30 -31.27
CA ALA A 675 28.19 17.14 -31.93
C ALA A 675 27.73 18.61 -32.10
N VAL A 676 26.43 18.87 -32.15
CA VAL A 676 25.90 20.24 -32.26
C VAL A 676 25.86 20.93 -30.88
N LYS A 677 25.83 20.17 -29.77
CA LYS A 677 25.85 20.72 -28.40
C LYS A 677 27.25 20.99 -27.87
N ALA A 678 28.28 20.33 -28.40
CA ALA A 678 29.70 20.54 -28.08
C ALA A 678 30.30 21.68 -28.92
#